data_c1721e0c3d85232fad7768e6ec96c1bb
#
_entry.id   c1721e0c3d85232fad7768e6ec96c1bb
#
_cell.length_a   1.000
_cell.length_b   1.000
_cell.length_c   1.000
_cell.angle_alpha   90.00
_cell.angle_beta   90.00
_cell.angle_gamma   90.00
#
_symmetry.space_group_name_H-M   'P 1'
#
loop_
_entity.id
_entity.type
_entity.pdbx_description
1 polymer ?
#
loop_
_entity_poly.entity_id
_entity_poly.type
_entity_poly.pdbx_seq_one_letter_code
_entity_poly.pdbx_strand_id
1 'polypeptide(L)'
;MHLNGDSMDSSVENHEMLEAESRGVAGRLADLERKVLEQSDELMCLKATLAEALRRVSQLEGTKINHQPSIVSSPLRNGTAKDAVRLRTQQYTGSKTTSLEVNRRSYGSSNLPQRRAVHYQSTGSLHSDSHSSSSVSPVPSPSPRATPLPLNKKPPPSTPSPVANGSSTLHKRWSSTGDFHQHNANSPSGMHSKFSTKSFLNLYNTRSNNFPTPNYKHGTKEATFNEEEKTVRMFLRGRPIILYVPSEMGDSYDITKEVGSYDITKVTTAPAQKLKLDWVYGYRGRDSAVVVLYNVEEQSQRHYLGHTDDVKSLAIHPNKMLVATGQCAGHDRRDARPHIRVWNSVSLHTQAIIGMNDFDVSVCCLSFSKADGGSLLLAVDEAPDHIISIWDWQKGDNGHKITETKCSVDTIVAAEFHPLDRNIIVTCGKSHIAFWSLDVGGTLYKRMGIFESRDKPKYVTCVGFLQTGETITGDSNGNLEVWGRGTNTIWKFIKGVHEGAVFSICVLKDGSIVTGGGKDGRIVLFDSSLQKPREETQIEGHFGGIRVVSEGCGSQLIVGTTKNCILTGTVELGFQPIILGHTDELCSLASHPSIQQFATSGYDKVLQLWDAMSHSILWSKDIGEQAQSLAFTKDGTTVIVGCTTGRWMVFDIQTRELLESHSDGAEPIQTIQCSPDGSMLALGSRDNNIYIYQVSEEGHKYNRVGRCMGHSSYITHVDWSTDSQTLRTNSGDYELLYWNAATCRQIPQTGVMRDVEWATNNCTITFTTIGIWPENADGTDVNFCDRSHDEKLVATGDDFGKVKLYSYPASQPKSLCHSYGGHSSHVMAVNFLHDDTRLVSIGGKDTAVLQWTVS
;
A
#
# COMPACT_ATOMS: atom_id res chain seq x y z
N MET A 1 49.96 47.53 27.58
CA MET A 1 50.84 47.19 26.46
C MET A 1 50.07 46.27 25.52
N HIS A 2 49.89 46.84 24.37
CA HIS A 2 49.27 46.21 23.20
C HIS A 2 49.89 44.89 22.79
N LEU A 3 49.08 43.94 22.31
CA LEU A 3 49.17 43.17 21.07
C LEU A 3 48.36 41.86 21.26
N ASN A 4 47.29 41.72 20.54
CA ASN A 4 46.79 40.59 19.80
C ASN A 4 45.25 40.70 19.65
N GLY A 5 44.85 41.34 18.60
CA GLY A 5 43.46 41.49 18.20
C GLY A 5 43.23 41.50 16.70
N ASP A 6 43.97 40.65 15.93
CA ASP A 6 43.81 40.65 14.45
C ASP A 6 43.80 39.28 13.80
N SER A 7 43.44 38.22 14.51
CA SER A 7 43.36 36.88 13.86
C SER A 7 41.96 36.21 13.89
N MET A 8 40.95 36.87 14.46
CA MET A 8 39.58 36.34 14.46
C MET A 8 38.68 36.88 13.35
N ASP A 9 38.93 38.05 12.78
CA ASP A 9 38.07 38.62 11.74
C ASP A 9 38.22 37.96 10.34
N SER A 10 39.40 37.50 10.00
CA SER A 10 39.63 36.87 8.68
C SER A 10 39.03 35.46 8.53
N SER A 11 38.74 34.78 9.64
CA SER A 11 38.13 33.44 9.58
C SER A 11 36.59 33.53 9.44
N VAL A 12 35.96 34.56 9.97
CA VAL A 12 34.52 34.80 9.85
C VAL A 12 34.16 35.28 8.44
N GLU A 13 34.93 36.23 7.89
CA GLU A 13 34.74 36.70 6.49
C GLU A 13 34.94 35.60 5.47
N ASN A 14 35.92 34.70 5.65
CA ASN A 14 36.09 33.53 4.77
C ASN A 14 34.96 32.51 4.90
N HIS A 15 34.36 32.35 6.07
CA HIS A 15 33.24 31.45 6.26
C HIS A 15 31.97 32.01 5.63
N GLU A 16 31.68 33.29 5.78
CA GLU A 16 30.52 33.94 5.14
C GLU A 16 30.64 33.97 3.61
N MET A 17 31.86 34.16 3.07
CA MET A 17 32.09 34.12 1.62
C MET A 17 31.88 32.69 1.04
N LEU A 18 32.35 31.65 1.72
CA LEU A 18 32.13 30.24 1.32
C LEU A 18 30.67 29.85 1.44
N GLU A 19 29.91 30.32 2.42
CA GLU A 19 28.49 30.13 2.53
C GLU A 19 27.70 30.88 1.45
N ALA A 20 28.13 32.08 1.05
CA ALA A 20 27.52 32.85 -0.04
C ALA A 20 27.77 32.18 -1.41
N GLU A 21 28.98 31.65 -1.65
CA GLU A 21 29.27 30.86 -2.86
C GLU A 21 28.48 29.55 -2.90
N SER A 22 28.38 28.84 -1.78
CA SER A 22 27.57 27.61 -1.66
C SER A 22 26.09 27.86 -1.94
N ARG A 23 25.51 28.95 -1.41
CA ARG A 23 24.13 29.38 -1.73
C ARG A 23 23.97 29.74 -3.22
N GLY A 24 24.96 30.35 -3.84
CA GLY A 24 24.98 30.66 -5.27
C GLY A 24 25.07 29.41 -6.16
N VAL A 25 25.80 28.37 -5.74
CA VAL A 25 25.88 27.09 -6.43
C VAL A 25 24.57 26.30 -6.31
N ALA A 26 24.00 26.25 -5.12
CA ALA A 26 22.70 25.60 -4.87
C ALA A 26 21.56 26.25 -5.67
N GLY A 27 21.56 27.59 -5.80
CA GLY A 27 20.59 28.30 -6.66
C GLY A 27 20.75 27.96 -8.14
N ARG A 28 21.99 27.88 -8.66
CA ARG A 28 22.26 27.46 -10.05
C ARG A 28 21.90 26.00 -10.30
N LEU A 29 22.11 25.12 -9.35
CA LEU A 29 21.71 23.71 -9.43
C LEU A 29 20.19 23.58 -9.52
N ALA A 30 19.46 24.28 -8.65
CA ALA A 30 18.00 24.30 -8.68
C ALA A 30 17.43 24.88 -10.01
N ASP A 31 18.08 25.89 -10.59
CA ASP A 31 17.69 26.42 -11.90
C ASP A 31 17.97 25.43 -13.05
N LEU A 32 19.05 24.67 -12.97
CA LEU A 32 19.36 23.61 -13.94
C LEU A 32 18.40 22.44 -13.81
N GLU A 33 18.10 22.01 -12.61
CA GLU A 33 17.11 20.96 -12.35
C GLU A 33 15.73 21.37 -12.90
N ARG A 34 15.33 22.62 -12.68
CA ARG A 34 14.08 23.13 -13.24
C ARG A 34 14.08 23.10 -14.76
N LYS A 35 15.17 23.52 -15.44
CA LYS A 35 15.26 23.50 -16.91
C LYS A 35 15.24 22.09 -17.49
N VAL A 36 15.88 21.12 -16.82
CA VAL A 36 15.82 19.70 -17.23
C VAL A 36 14.41 19.15 -17.07
N LEU A 37 13.70 19.55 -16.03
CA LEU A 37 12.31 19.22 -15.84
C LEU A 37 11.42 19.81 -16.96
N GLU A 38 11.57 21.09 -17.27
CA GLU A 38 10.84 21.78 -18.33
C GLU A 38 11.05 21.09 -19.69
N GLN A 39 12.28 20.73 -20.04
CA GLN A 39 12.59 20.00 -21.28
C GLN A 39 12.02 18.58 -21.32
N SER A 40 12.03 17.88 -20.21
CA SER A 40 11.39 16.57 -20.08
C SER A 40 9.89 16.66 -20.32
N ASP A 41 9.28 17.70 -19.81
CA ASP A 41 7.87 18.00 -19.92
C ASP A 41 7.46 18.34 -21.37
N GLU A 42 8.27 19.14 -22.08
CA GLU A 42 8.07 19.42 -23.51
C GLU A 42 8.15 18.16 -24.37
N LEU A 43 9.09 17.26 -24.08
CA LEU A 43 9.24 16.00 -24.81
C LEU A 43 8.03 15.06 -24.63
N MET A 44 7.49 15.03 -23.44
CA MET A 44 6.29 14.25 -23.13
C MET A 44 5.06 14.81 -23.85
N CYS A 45 4.96 16.13 -23.93
CA CYS A 45 3.90 16.81 -24.64
C CYS A 45 3.94 16.54 -26.15
N LEU A 46 5.11 16.57 -26.77
CA LEU A 46 5.29 16.22 -28.17
C LEU A 46 4.88 14.77 -28.49
N LYS A 47 5.18 13.84 -27.59
CA LYS A 47 4.76 12.44 -27.73
C LYS A 47 3.24 12.27 -27.67
N ALA A 48 2.55 12.99 -26.79
CA ALA A 48 1.09 12.90 -26.70
C ALA A 48 0.40 13.56 -27.91
N THR A 49 0.92 14.69 -28.38
CA THR A 49 0.38 15.32 -29.61
C THR A 49 0.59 14.45 -30.83
N LEU A 50 1.71 13.72 -30.90
CA LEU A 50 1.97 12.76 -31.95
C LEU A 50 0.99 11.57 -31.88
N ALA A 51 0.75 11.04 -30.68
CA ALA A 51 -0.21 9.95 -30.47
C ALA A 51 -1.64 10.37 -30.88
N GLU A 52 -2.04 11.60 -30.52
CA GLU A 52 -3.34 12.15 -30.93
C GLU A 52 -3.43 12.36 -32.46
N ALA A 53 -2.37 12.85 -33.07
CA ALA A 53 -2.31 12.99 -34.54
C ALA A 53 -2.42 11.62 -35.24
N LEU A 54 -1.73 10.59 -34.74
CA LEU A 54 -1.81 9.24 -35.26
C LEU A 54 -3.22 8.65 -35.10
N ARG A 55 -3.89 8.91 -33.97
CA ARG A 55 -5.27 8.51 -33.73
C ARG A 55 -6.23 9.13 -34.74
N ARG A 56 -6.09 10.42 -35.01
CA ARG A 56 -6.89 11.15 -36.01
C ARG A 56 -6.64 10.67 -37.45
N VAL A 57 -5.40 10.31 -37.77
CA VAL A 57 -5.06 9.71 -39.07
C VAL A 57 -5.75 8.35 -39.23
N SER A 58 -5.67 7.50 -38.22
CA SER A 58 -6.34 6.18 -38.20
C SER A 58 -7.86 6.29 -38.32
N GLN A 59 -8.48 7.31 -37.70
CA GLN A 59 -9.92 7.60 -37.85
C GLN A 59 -10.27 8.07 -39.26
N LEU A 60 -9.42 8.88 -39.90
CA LEU A 60 -9.62 9.34 -41.27
C LEU A 60 -9.41 8.21 -42.30
N GLU A 61 -8.50 7.32 -42.06
CA GLU A 61 -8.30 6.10 -42.90
C GLU A 61 -9.46 5.13 -42.79
N GLY A 62 -10.02 4.93 -41.58
CA GLY A 62 -11.22 4.12 -41.34
C GLY A 62 -12.48 4.67 -42.02
N THR A 63 -12.59 5.99 -42.20
CA THR A 63 -13.70 6.64 -42.91
C THR A 63 -13.59 6.58 -44.42
N LYS A 64 -12.39 6.37 -44.99
CA LYS A 64 -12.19 6.24 -46.45
C LYS A 64 -12.59 4.85 -47.01
N ILE A 65 -12.80 3.85 -46.22
CA ILE A 65 -13.16 2.50 -46.67
C ILE A 65 -14.68 2.35 -46.97
N ASN A 66 -15.53 3.31 -46.62
CA ASN A 66 -16.98 3.22 -46.73
C ASN A 66 -17.63 3.95 -47.90
N HIS A 67 -16.88 4.42 -48.90
CA HIS A 67 -17.46 5.00 -50.12
C HIS A 67 -16.91 4.36 -51.41
N GLN A 68 -17.50 3.23 -51.81
CA GLN A 68 -17.55 2.84 -53.20
C GLN A 68 -18.98 2.40 -53.58
N PRO A 69 -19.56 2.94 -54.69
CA PRO A 69 -20.88 2.57 -55.14
C PRO A 69 -20.83 1.32 -56.00
N SER A 70 -21.82 0.50 -55.78
CA SER A 70 -22.15 -0.71 -56.59
C SER A 70 -22.41 -0.37 -58.05
N ILE A 71 -21.66 -0.96 -59.00
CA ILE A 71 -22.08 -1.13 -60.40
C ILE A 71 -21.80 -2.58 -60.88
N VAL A 72 -22.81 -3.17 -61.40
CA VAL A 72 -22.94 -4.50 -61.97
C VAL A 72 -22.21 -4.59 -63.30
N SER A 73 -21.52 -5.68 -63.65
CA SER A 73 -21.58 -6.54 -64.80
C SER A 73 -20.25 -7.21 -65.19
N SER A 74 -20.35 -8.49 -65.45
CA SER A 74 -19.33 -9.46 -65.92
C SER A 74 -19.10 -9.30 -67.43
N PRO A 75 -18.33 -10.18 -68.12
CA PRO A 75 -16.94 -10.59 -68.03
C PRO A 75 -16.16 -10.43 -69.36
N LEU A 76 -14.82 -10.61 -69.40
CA LEU A 76 -14.12 -11.33 -70.55
C LEU A 76 -12.57 -11.19 -70.46
N ARG A 77 -11.94 -12.30 -70.35
CA ARG A 77 -10.74 -12.90 -71.00
C ARG A 77 -9.44 -12.10 -71.22
N ASN A 78 -8.41 -12.83 -70.90
CA ASN A 78 -7.03 -13.03 -71.45
C ASN A 78 -5.93 -12.03 -71.09
N GLY A 79 -4.87 -12.55 -70.42
CA GLY A 79 -3.61 -12.85 -71.05
C GLY A 79 -2.39 -12.60 -70.24
N THR A 80 -1.67 -13.65 -69.84
CA THR A 80 -0.20 -13.79 -69.79
C THR A 80 0.67 -12.74 -69.00
N ALA A 81 1.60 -13.04 -68.17
CA ALA A 81 2.44 -14.18 -67.75
C ALA A 81 3.53 -13.66 -66.78
N LYS A 82 3.97 -14.53 -65.92
CA LYS A 82 5.31 -14.69 -65.32
C LYS A 82 5.76 -13.62 -64.27
N ASP A 83 6.38 -13.94 -63.20
CA ASP A 83 7.04 -15.09 -62.59
C ASP A 83 7.10 -14.95 -61.08
N ALA A 84 6.81 -15.93 -60.36
CA ALA A 84 7.54 -16.85 -59.50
C ALA A 84 8.13 -16.27 -58.22
N VAL A 85 7.84 -16.80 -57.09
CA VAL A 85 8.51 -17.84 -56.34
C VAL A 85 7.75 -18.14 -55.01
N ARG A 86 7.21 -19.34 -54.95
CA ARG A 86 7.10 -20.38 -53.91
C ARG A 86 7.37 -20.06 -52.46
N LEU A 87 6.41 -20.44 -51.59
CA LEU A 87 6.51 -21.65 -50.76
C LEU A 87 5.23 -21.91 -49.95
N ARG A 88 4.61 -22.96 -50.33
CA ARG A 88 3.97 -24.14 -49.72
C ARG A 88 3.12 -23.97 -48.49
N THR A 89 1.85 -24.01 -48.74
CA THR A 89 0.74 -24.50 -47.91
C THR A 89 0.62 -26.03 -48.08
N GLN A 90 0.30 -26.77 -47.05
CA GLN A 90 -0.39 -28.06 -47.16
C GLN A 90 -1.60 -28.06 -46.22
N GLN A 91 -2.74 -28.02 -46.87
CA GLN A 91 -4.04 -28.46 -46.33
C GLN A 91 -4.15 -29.97 -46.52
N TYR A 92 -4.82 -30.64 -45.59
CA TYR A 92 -5.58 -31.86 -45.89
C TYR A 92 -6.91 -31.83 -45.17
N THR A 93 -7.93 -31.98 -46.00
CA THR A 93 -9.36 -32.08 -45.69
C THR A 93 -9.78 -33.56 -45.64
N GLY A 94 -10.90 -33.80 -44.93
CA GLY A 94 -11.85 -34.89 -45.24
C GLY A 94 -12.05 -35.91 -44.16
N SER A 95 -13.07 -35.85 -43.47
CA SER A 95 -14.49 -36.23 -43.49
C SER A 95 -14.75 -37.69 -43.09
N LYS A 96 -15.70 -37.78 -42.16
CA LYS A 96 -16.81 -38.76 -41.99
C LYS A 96 -16.65 -40.01 -41.15
N THR A 97 -17.39 -39.96 -40.09
CA THR A 97 -18.49 -40.83 -39.60
C THR A 97 -18.18 -42.24 -39.07
N THR A 98 -18.82 -42.44 -37.96
CA THR A 98 -19.70 -43.46 -37.42
C THR A 98 -19.19 -44.24 -36.21
N SER A 99 -19.88 -43.95 -35.14
CA SER A 99 -20.58 -44.78 -34.11
C SER A 99 -20.04 -46.14 -33.67
N LEU A 100 -20.27 -46.34 -32.40
CA LEU A 100 -20.68 -47.55 -31.65
C LEU A 100 -19.65 -48.20 -30.72
N GLU A 101 -19.99 -48.01 -29.48
CA GLU A 101 -20.28 -48.95 -28.39
C GLU A 101 -19.19 -49.89 -27.83
N VAL A 102 -19.06 -49.74 -26.50
CA VAL A 102 -19.15 -50.79 -25.47
C VAL A 102 -17.92 -51.66 -25.16
N ASN A 103 -17.56 -51.60 -23.90
CA ASN A 103 -17.18 -52.62 -22.95
C ASN A 103 -15.74 -52.74 -22.41
N ARG A 104 -15.72 -52.42 -21.12
CA ARG A 104 -15.15 -53.13 -19.96
C ARG A 104 -13.89 -54.01 -20.11
N ARG A 105 -13.01 -53.73 -19.16
CA ARG A 105 -12.24 -54.61 -18.29
C ARG A 105 -10.72 -54.50 -18.35
N SER A 106 -10.20 -53.93 -17.28
CA SER A 106 -9.29 -54.48 -16.25
C SER A 106 -7.89 -54.97 -16.62
N TYR A 107 -6.97 -54.56 -15.72
CA TYR A 107 -5.68 -55.13 -15.34
C TYR A 107 -4.40 -54.74 -16.09
N GLY A 108 -3.44 -54.25 -15.33
CA GLY A 108 -2.04 -54.60 -15.51
C GLY A 108 -1.05 -53.43 -15.54
N SER A 109 -0.51 -53.19 -14.38
CA SER A 109 0.81 -52.62 -14.04
C SER A 109 1.85 -52.54 -15.17
N SER A 110 2.54 -51.43 -15.22
CA SER A 110 3.96 -51.28 -14.91
C SER A 110 4.64 -50.10 -15.62
N ASN A 111 5.44 -49.43 -14.83
CA ASN A 111 6.70 -48.73 -15.17
C ASN A 111 6.70 -47.34 -15.83
N LEU A 112 7.13 -46.42 -15.01
CA LEU A 112 7.73 -45.11 -15.23
C LEU A 112 8.85 -45.07 -16.30
N PRO A 113 9.13 -43.89 -16.85
CA PRO A 113 10.22 -43.11 -16.21
C PRO A 113 9.97 -41.61 -16.02
N GLN A 114 10.56 -41.14 -14.97
CA GLN A 114 10.71 -39.75 -14.52
C GLN A 114 11.26 -38.82 -15.59
N ARG A 115 10.72 -37.61 -15.66
CA ARG A 115 11.48 -36.42 -16.10
C ARG A 115 11.36 -35.29 -15.10
N ARG A 116 12.50 -34.77 -14.78
CA ARG A 116 12.94 -33.73 -13.85
C ARG A 116 12.05 -32.47 -13.88
N ALA A 117 11.62 -32.08 -12.73
CA ALA A 117 11.17 -30.72 -12.43
C ALA A 117 12.40 -29.84 -12.13
N VAL A 118 12.48 -28.69 -12.77
CA VAL A 118 13.44 -27.64 -12.48
C VAL A 118 12.75 -26.66 -11.55
N HIS A 119 13.25 -26.54 -10.32
CA HIS A 119 12.83 -25.53 -9.38
C HIS A 119 13.33 -24.15 -9.80
N TYR A 120 12.41 -23.20 -9.93
CA TYR A 120 12.70 -21.79 -9.82
C TYR A 120 12.30 -21.32 -8.43
N GLN A 121 13.27 -20.91 -7.66
CA GLN A 121 13.06 -20.22 -6.39
C GLN A 121 12.75 -18.75 -6.65
N SER A 122 11.61 -18.28 -6.19
CA SER A 122 11.33 -16.86 -6.03
C SER A 122 11.86 -16.40 -4.66
N THR A 123 12.79 -15.48 -4.68
CA THR A 123 13.29 -14.80 -3.48
C THR A 123 12.45 -13.58 -3.20
N GLY A 124 11.48 -13.68 -2.29
CA GLY A 124 10.87 -12.55 -1.62
C GLY A 124 11.65 -12.25 -0.34
N SER A 125 12.13 -11.03 -0.21
CA SER A 125 12.96 -10.58 0.90
C SER A 125 12.19 -10.54 2.21
N LEU A 126 12.77 -11.04 3.25
CA LEU A 126 13.21 -10.35 4.46
C LEU A 126 13.74 -11.36 5.47
N HIS A 127 15.05 -11.38 5.54
CA HIS A 127 15.83 -11.78 6.70
C HIS A 127 15.51 -13.09 7.40
N SER A 128 16.11 -14.14 6.91
CA SER A 128 16.85 -15.05 7.78
C SER A 128 17.65 -16.02 6.93
N ASP A 129 18.93 -15.82 6.84
CA ASP A 129 19.88 -16.86 6.43
C ASP A 129 19.86 -17.96 7.48
N SER A 130 19.41 -19.13 7.10
CA SER A 130 19.69 -20.33 7.85
C SER A 130 20.09 -21.43 6.89
N HIS A 131 21.37 -21.71 6.87
CA HIS A 131 21.91 -22.92 6.27
C HIS A 131 21.38 -24.14 7.00
N SER A 132 20.67 -25.00 6.31
CA SER A 132 20.40 -26.36 6.76
C SER A 132 21.52 -27.29 6.30
N SER A 133 22.30 -27.76 7.23
CA SER A 133 23.20 -28.91 7.09
C SER A 133 22.39 -30.19 7.32
N SER A 134 22.33 -31.04 6.33
CA SER A 134 21.96 -32.45 6.54
C SER A 134 23.18 -33.34 6.40
N SER A 135 23.45 -34.04 7.47
CA SER A 135 24.41 -35.12 7.63
C SER A 135 24.03 -36.35 6.82
N VAL A 136 24.96 -37.03 6.20
CA VAL A 136 25.19 -38.47 6.24
C VAL A 136 26.50 -38.79 5.48
N SER A 137 27.41 -39.44 6.15
CA SER A 137 28.65 -40.11 5.65
C SER A 137 28.37 -41.59 5.35
N PRO A 138 29.26 -42.46 4.83
CA PRO A 138 30.69 -42.36 4.54
C PRO A 138 31.23 -43.00 3.22
N VAL A 139 32.34 -42.48 2.75
CA VAL A 139 33.64 -42.95 2.16
C VAL A 139 33.76 -44.34 1.44
N PRO A 140 34.68 -44.66 0.47
CA PRO A 140 36.00 -44.05 0.22
C PRO A 140 36.51 -43.89 -1.25
N SER A 141 37.66 -43.23 -1.35
CA SER A 141 38.52 -42.83 -2.45
C SER A 141 39.16 -44.00 -3.31
N PRO A 142 39.91 -43.78 -4.43
CA PRO A 142 41.15 -43.01 -4.48
C PRO A 142 41.52 -42.25 -5.79
N SER A 143 42.45 -41.33 -5.66
CA SER A 143 43.20 -40.56 -6.68
C SER A 143 44.17 -41.44 -7.57
N PRO A 144 44.97 -40.94 -8.58
CA PRO A 144 45.73 -39.69 -8.61
C PRO A 144 46.10 -39.07 -9.99
N ARG A 145 46.87 -37.92 -9.95
CA ARG A 145 47.85 -37.34 -10.90
C ARG A 145 47.37 -36.49 -12.05
N ALA A 146 48.01 -35.40 -12.51
CA ALA A 146 49.16 -34.58 -12.12
C ALA A 146 49.16 -33.31 -13.01
N THR A 147 49.72 -32.26 -12.47
CA THR A 147 50.16 -30.93 -12.93
C THR A 147 50.81 -30.84 -14.35
N PRO A 148 51.13 -29.65 -14.96
CA PRO A 148 51.66 -28.43 -14.33
C PRO A 148 51.25 -27.05 -14.92
N LEU A 149 51.59 -26.00 -14.16
CA LEU A 149 51.66 -24.56 -14.47
C LEU A 149 52.68 -24.20 -15.58
N PRO A 150 52.64 -22.95 -16.17
CA PRO A 150 53.36 -21.84 -15.54
C PRO A 150 52.82 -20.39 -15.77
N LEU A 151 53.06 -19.59 -14.77
CA LEU A 151 53.77 -18.30 -14.68
C LEU A 151 53.24 -16.99 -15.33
N ASN A 152 52.96 -16.05 -14.41
CA ASN A 152 53.39 -14.66 -14.31
C ASN A 152 52.78 -13.55 -15.19
N LYS A 153 52.11 -12.60 -14.49
CA LYS A 153 52.62 -11.21 -14.32
C LYS A 153 51.78 -10.41 -13.32
N LYS A 154 52.48 -9.64 -12.51
CA LYS A 154 52.06 -8.79 -11.39
C LYS A 154 51.37 -7.49 -11.84
N PRO A 155 50.59 -6.87 -10.95
CA PRO A 155 49.86 -5.61 -11.18
C PRO A 155 50.63 -4.36 -10.70
N PRO A 156 50.20 -3.15 -11.09
CA PRO A 156 50.56 -1.91 -10.38
C PRO A 156 49.37 -1.35 -9.56
N PRO A 157 49.57 -0.32 -8.75
CA PRO A 157 49.02 -0.22 -7.41
C PRO A 157 47.73 0.57 -7.30
N SER A 158 47.07 0.31 -6.18
CA SER A 158 45.88 0.89 -5.66
C SER A 158 45.93 2.39 -5.32
N THR A 159 44.92 3.12 -5.68
CA THR A 159 44.53 4.39 -5.02
C THR A 159 43.18 4.24 -4.32
N PRO A 160 42.97 4.93 -3.21
CA PRO A 160 41.85 4.63 -2.30
C PRO A 160 40.51 5.24 -2.77
N SER A 161 39.50 4.44 -2.72
CA SER A 161 38.11 4.89 -2.92
C SER A 161 37.58 5.61 -1.68
N PRO A 162 36.80 6.69 -1.83
CA PRO A 162 36.15 7.32 -0.70
C PRO A 162 34.92 6.53 -0.24
N VAL A 163 34.76 6.48 1.04
CA VAL A 163 33.67 5.88 1.78
C VAL A 163 32.35 6.49 1.32
N ALA A 164 31.48 5.68 0.74
CA ALA A 164 30.10 6.06 0.50
C ALA A 164 29.31 5.97 1.80
N ASN A 165 28.87 7.11 2.27
CA ASN A 165 27.93 7.25 3.37
C ASN A 165 26.60 6.61 3.04
N GLY A 166 26.04 5.93 4.05
CA GLY A 166 24.81 5.20 3.99
C GLY A 166 23.63 6.03 3.51
N SER A 167 22.94 5.50 2.57
CA SER A 167 21.64 5.99 2.13
C SER A 167 20.62 5.74 3.22
N SER A 168 20.09 6.82 3.79
CA SER A 168 18.81 6.81 4.45
C SER A 168 17.75 6.34 3.43
N THR A 169 17.13 5.22 3.68
CA THR A 169 15.92 4.79 2.98
C THR A 169 14.78 5.70 3.41
N LEU A 170 14.67 6.84 2.75
CA LEU A 170 13.43 7.59 2.70
C LEU A 170 12.42 6.69 1.97
N HIS A 171 11.40 6.24 2.67
CA HIS A 171 10.24 5.63 2.04
C HIS A 171 9.67 6.61 1.02
N LYS A 172 9.94 6.36 -0.24
CA LYS A 172 9.31 7.12 -1.31
C LYS A 172 7.83 6.79 -1.28
N ARG A 173 7.02 7.83 -1.13
CA ARG A 173 5.59 7.76 -1.35
C ARG A 173 5.32 7.16 -2.73
N TRP A 174 4.53 6.12 -2.78
CA TRP A 174 4.13 5.47 -4.01
C TRP A 174 2.90 6.18 -4.55
N SER A 175 2.97 6.67 -5.73
CA SER A 175 1.79 7.03 -6.50
C SER A 175 1.11 5.74 -6.93
N SER A 176 -0.20 5.65 -6.75
CA SER A 176 -1.01 4.49 -7.14
C SER A 176 -0.90 4.08 -8.60
N THR A 177 -0.25 4.89 -9.41
CA THR A 177 -0.25 4.79 -10.85
C THR A 177 1.11 4.51 -11.49
N GLY A 178 2.20 4.44 -10.76
CA GLY A 178 3.51 4.48 -11.41
C GLY A 178 4.54 3.43 -11.09
N ASP A 179 4.59 2.93 -9.92
CA ASP A 179 5.81 2.32 -9.44
C ASP A 179 5.77 0.81 -9.16
N PHE A 180 4.80 0.08 -9.72
CA PHE A 180 4.67 -1.36 -9.49
C PHE A 180 5.66 -2.27 -10.24
N HIS A 181 6.64 -1.70 -10.98
CA HIS A 181 7.64 -2.49 -11.68
C HIS A 181 9.06 -2.13 -11.26
N GLN A 182 9.48 -2.57 -10.09
CA GLN A 182 10.87 -2.88 -9.83
C GLN A 182 11.01 -4.38 -9.59
N HIS A 183 10.88 -5.17 -10.64
CA HIS A 183 11.43 -6.51 -10.64
C HIS A 183 12.48 -6.63 -11.73
N ASN A 184 13.65 -7.06 -11.29
CA ASN A 184 14.82 -7.44 -12.01
C ASN A 184 14.50 -8.01 -13.39
N ALA A 185 14.87 -7.27 -14.41
CA ALA A 185 15.11 -7.82 -15.71
C ALA A 185 16.55 -7.51 -16.08
N ASN A 186 17.43 -8.44 -15.84
CA ASN A 186 18.65 -8.57 -16.63
C ASN A 186 18.25 -9.14 -17.98
N SER A 187 18.00 -8.27 -18.94
CA SER A 187 18.05 -8.57 -20.36
C SER A 187 18.27 -7.26 -21.12
N PRO A 188 19.25 -7.20 -22.02
CA PRO A 188 19.54 -6.00 -22.77
C PRO A 188 18.60 -5.94 -23.98
N SER A 189 17.70 -5.00 -23.97
CA SER A 189 16.99 -4.41 -25.11
C SER A 189 15.51 -4.13 -24.79
N GLY A 190 15.24 -2.91 -24.47
CA GLY A 190 13.88 -2.39 -24.32
C GLY A 190 13.91 -1.15 -23.46
N MET A 191 13.86 0.01 -24.08
CA MET A 191 13.65 1.29 -23.40
C MET A 191 12.26 1.29 -22.74
N HIS A 192 12.18 0.96 -21.46
CA HIS A 192 11.04 1.33 -20.65
C HIS A 192 11.37 2.64 -19.94
N SER A 193 10.91 3.73 -20.50
CA SER A 193 10.94 5.04 -19.85
C SER A 193 10.00 5.01 -18.66
N LYS A 194 10.52 5.28 -17.49
CA LYS A 194 9.72 5.61 -16.29
C LYS A 194 8.98 6.91 -16.59
N PHE A 195 7.72 6.83 -16.86
CA PHE A 195 6.86 8.00 -17.05
C PHE A 195 6.59 8.62 -15.67
N SER A 196 7.34 9.65 -15.34
CA SER A 196 6.92 10.62 -14.36
C SER A 196 5.81 11.45 -14.99
N THR A 197 4.63 11.44 -14.41
CA THR A 197 3.46 12.23 -14.84
C THR A 197 3.61 13.72 -14.60
N LYS A 198 4.81 14.25 -14.68
CA LYS A 198 5.03 15.68 -14.54
C LYS A 198 4.86 16.37 -15.90
N SER A 199 3.74 17.05 -16.00
CA SER A 199 3.42 18.18 -16.88
C SER A 199 3.24 17.98 -18.39
N PHE A 200 2.03 18.23 -18.79
CA PHE A 200 1.60 18.44 -20.17
C PHE A 200 1.08 19.88 -20.40
N LEU A 201 1.85 20.89 -20.04
CA LEU A 201 1.21 22.16 -19.75
C LEU A 201 1.30 23.30 -20.74
N ASN A 202 2.11 23.26 -21.74
CA ASN A 202 2.36 24.48 -22.49
C ASN A 202 2.02 24.50 -23.99
N LEU A 203 1.34 23.50 -24.56
CA LEU A 203 1.19 23.43 -26.01
C LEU A 203 -0.09 24.07 -26.60
N TYR A 204 -1.07 24.43 -25.80
CA TYR A 204 -2.31 25.05 -26.33
C TYR A 204 -2.26 26.56 -26.49
N ASN A 205 -1.20 27.23 -26.07
CA ASN A 205 -1.12 28.71 -26.15
C ASN A 205 -0.37 29.29 -27.35
N THR A 206 0.00 28.55 -28.39
CA THR A 206 0.77 29.04 -29.51
C THR A 206 0.03 29.09 -30.84
N ARG A 207 -1.28 29.30 -30.85
CA ARG A 207 -1.98 29.71 -32.09
C ARG A 207 -3.13 30.67 -31.80
N SER A 208 -2.82 31.89 -31.51
CA SER A 208 -3.60 33.06 -31.96
C SER A 208 -2.73 34.31 -31.86
N ASN A 209 -2.76 35.04 -32.95
CA ASN A 209 -1.99 36.19 -33.33
C ASN A 209 -1.85 37.32 -32.29
N ASN A 210 -0.63 37.91 -32.31
CA ASN A 210 -0.29 39.31 -32.07
C ASN A 210 -1.11 40.10 -31.05
N PHE A 211 -0.65 40.09 -29.78
CA PHE A 211 -0.76 41.27 -28.91
C PHE A 211 0.42 41.25 -27.90
N PRO A 212 0.82 42.41 -27.35
CA PRO A 212 2.08 42.60 -26.64
C PRO A 212 2.07 41.90 -25.29
N THR A 213 3.21 41.30 -24.94
CA THR A 213 3.48 40.59 -23.71
C THR A 213 3.23 41.41 -22.44
N PRO A 214 2.29 40.99 -21.56
CA PRO A 214 2.32 41.43 -20.16
C PRO A 214 3.17 40.48 -19.33
N ASN A 215 3.92 41.03 -18.39
CA ASN A 215 4.65 40.31 -17.35
C ASN A 215 3.76 39.34 -16.59
N TYR A 216 3.89 38.03 -16.84
CA TYR A 216 3.18 37.00 -16.10
C TYR A 216 3.91 36.70 -14.77
N LYS A 217 3.33 37.18 -13.68
CA LYS A 217 3.44 36.53 -12.40
C LYS A 217 2.84 35.11 -12.54
N HIS A 218 3.48 34.11 -11.99
CA HIS A 218 2.92 32.73 -11.89
C HIS A 218 1.55 32.79 -11.19
N GLY A 219 0.48 32.92 -11.97
CA GLY A 219 -0.89 32.78 -11.51
C GLY A 219 -1.30 31.32 -11.67
N THR A 220 -1.82 30.73 -10.63
CA THR A 220 -2.58 29.48 -10.66
C THR A 220 -3.62 29.58 -11.79
N LYS A 221 -3.64 28.60 -12.71
CA LYS A 221 -4.66 28.56 -13.77
C LYS A 221 -5.97 28.14 -13.11
N GLU A 222 -6.89 29.08 -13.02
CA GLU A 222 -8.24 28.83 -12.47
C GLU A 222 -9.11 28.08 -13.49
N ALA A 223 -10.08 27.32 -12.97
CA ALA A 223 -11.11 26.71 -13.79
C ALA A 223 -11.93 27.79 -14.49
N THR A 224 -12.34 27.52 -15.72
CA THR A 224 -13.14 28.50 -16.54
C THR A 224 -14.33 27.80 -17.16
N PHE A 225 -15.45 28.53 -17.25
CA PHE A 225 -16.67 28.10 -17.94
C PHE A 225 -16.79 28.80 -19.31
N ASN A 226 -17.06 28.01 -20.34
CA ASN A 226 -17.36 28.52 -21.68
C ASN A 226 -18.87 28.43 -21.91
N GLU A 227 -19.56 29.58 -21.95
CA GLU A 227 -21.01 29.66 -22.16
C GLU A 227 -21.47 29.20 -23.54
N GLU A 228 -20.67 29.43 -24.60
CA GLU A 228 -21.03 29.05 -25.96
C GLU A 228 -21.02 27.54 -26.16
N GLU A 229 -20.00 26.89 -25.66
CA GLU A 229 -19.82 25.43 -25.77
C GLU A 229 -20.47 24.67 -24.64
N LYS A 230 -20.95 25.36 -23.58
CA LYS A 230 -21.43 24.76 -22.32
C LYS A 230 -20.41 23.78 -21.74
N THR A 231 -19.14 24.20 -21.62
CA THR A 231 -18.04 23.39 -21.12
C THR A 231 -17.33 24.05 -19.96
N VAL A 232 -16.90 23.22 -19.00
CA VAL A 232 -15.97 23.61 -17.94
C VAL A 232 -14.59 23.16 -18.32
N ARG A 233 -13.63 24.08 -18.26
CA ARG A 233 -12.22 23.78 -18.42
C ARG A 233 -11.52 23.91 -17.09
N MET A 234 -10.96 22.82 -16.59
CA MET A 234 -10.11 22.81 -15.40
C MET A 234 -8.70 22.32 -15.72
N PHE A 235 -7.80 22.37 -14.74
CA PHE A 235 -6.42 21.98 -14.92
C PHE A 235 -6.02 21.00 -13.81
N LEU A 236 -5.65 19.78 -14.19
CA LEU A 236 -4.98 18.83 -13.30
C LEU A 236 -3.49 18.84 -13.67
N ARG A 237 -2.66 19.19 -12.68
CA ARG A 237 -1.21 19.41 -12.86
C ARG A 237 -0.92 20.24 -14.12
N GLY A 238 -1.84 21.22 -14.36
CA GLY A 238 -1.84 22.16 -15.46
C GLY A 238 -2.20 21.58 -16.82
N ARG A 239 -2.54 20.31 -16.96
CA ARG A 239 -3.17 19.77 -18.17
C ARG A 239 -4.63 20.21 -18.20
N PRO A 240 -5.10 20.82 -19.30
CA PRO A 240 -6.49 21.21 -19.42
C PRO A 240 -7.39 19.99 -19.63
N ILE A 241 -8.45 19.90 -18.84
CA ILE A 241 -9.52 18.92 -18.98
C ILE A 241 -10.78 19.71 -19.33
N ILE A 242 -11.51 19.26 -20.36
CA ILE A 242 -12.74 19.90 -20.83
C ILE A 242 -13.89 18.93 -20.59
N LEU A 243 -14.87 19.37 -19.83
CA LEU A 243 -16.05 18.60 -19.47
C LEU A 243 -17.31 19.34 -19.88
N TYR A 244 -18.27 18.63 -20.44
CA TYR A 244 -19.56 19.21 -20.88
C TYR A 244 -20.53 19.30 -19.69
N VAL A 245 -21.19 20.44 -19.56
CA VAL A 245 -22.22 20.69 -18.54
C VAL A 245 -23.53 20.04 -18.99
N PRO A 246 -24.22 19.26 -18.18
CA PRO A 246 -25.52 18.70 -18.50
C PRO A 246 -26.55 19.79 -18.88
N SER A 247 -27.47 19.48 -19.82
CA SER A 247 -28.46 20.43 -20.34
C SER A 247 -29.34 21.02 -19.24
N GLU A 248 -29.71 20.22 -18.25
CA GLU A 248 -30.50 20.65 -17.07
C GLU A 248 -29.85 21.78 -16.28
N MET A 249 -28.51 21.83 -16.27
CA MET A 249 -27.72 22.86 -15.57
C MET A 249 -27.33 24.02 -16.47
N GLY A 250 -27.36 23.84 -17.81
CA GLY A 250 -26.88 24.81 -18.79
C GLY A 250 -27.95 25.74 -19.40
N ASP A 251 -29.22 25.31 -19.44
CA ASP A 251 -30.28 25.96 -20.24
C ASP A 251 -31.40 26.60 -19.39
N SER A 252 -31.32 26.65 -18.07
CA SER A 252 -32.42 27.17 -17.26
C SER A 252 -32.45 28.71 -17.21
N TYR A 253 -33.06 29.33 -18.23
CA TYR A 253 -33.72 30.61 -18.09
C TYR A 253 -35.24 30.42 -18.03
N ASP A 254 -35.69 29.63 -17.05
CA ASP A 254 -37.07 29.59 -16.69
C ASP A 254 -37.22 30.32 -15.35
N ILE A 255 -37.80 31.52 -15.45
CA ILE A 255 -38.04 32.47 -14.33
C ILE A 255 -38.93 31.89 -13.23
N THR A 256 -39.48 30.69 -13.40
CA THR A 256 -40.43 30.06 -12.46
C THR A 256 -39.89 28.90 -11.63
N LYS A 257 -38.67 28.47 -11.90
CA LYS A 257 -38.01 27.44 -11.08
C LYS A 257 -36.66 27.96 -10.60
N GLU A 258 -36.45 27.99 -9.28
CA GLU A 258 -35.20 28.30 -8.64
C GLU A 258 -34.10 27.19 -8.86
N VAL A 259 -34.02 26.68 -10.07
CA VAL A 259 -32.89 25.80 -10.48
C VAL A 259 -31.87 26.73 -11.10
N GLY A 260 -30.90 27.17 -10.31
CA GLY A 260 -29.88 28.12 -10.76
C GLY A 260 -29.08 27.56 -11.90
N SER A 261 -28.81 28.43 -12.90
CA SER A 261 -27.77 28.17 -13.92
C SER A 261 -26.46 27.74 -13.27
N TYR A 262 -25.73 26.85 -13.95
CA TYR A 262 -24.39 26.46 -13.50
C TYR A 262 -23.50 27.71 -13.31
N ASP A 263 -22.99 27.89 -12.09
CA ASP A 263 -22.09 28.97 -11.72
C ASP A 263 -20.79 28.39 -11.16
N ILE A 264 -19.71 28.51 -11.93
CA ILE A 264 -18.38 28.00 -11.58
C ILE A 264 -17.80 28.65 -10.32
N THR A 265 -18.31 29.80 -9.91
CA THR A 265 -17.83 30.53 -8.72
C THR A 265 -18.53 30.05 -7.43
N LYS A 266 -19.65 29.36 -7.57
CA LYS A 266 -20.41 28.84 -6.44
C LYS A 266 -19.71 27.64 -5.85
N VAL A 267 -19.35 27.69 -4.58
CA VAL A 267 -18.72 26.58 -3.85
C VAL A 267 -19.78 25.63 -3.34
N THR A 268 -19.68 24.33 -3.67
CA THR A 268 -20.54 23.29 -3.11
C THR A 268 -20.26 23.13 -1.63
N THR A 269 -21.29 23.18 -0.79
CA THR A 269 -21.14 22.99 0.67
C THR A 269 -20.82 21.54 1.00
N ALA A 270 -20.13 21.34 2.11
CA ALA A 270 -19.95 19.99 2.66
C ALA A 270 -21.30 19.37 3.00
N PRO A 271 -21.46 18.03 2.87
CA PRO A 271 -22.71 17.36 3.18
C PRO A 271 -23.07 17.49 4.66
N ALA A 272 -24.35 17.37 4.98
CA ALA A 272 -24.81 17.30 6.37
C ALA A 272 -24.35 16.00 7.04
N GLN A 273 -24.31 14.93 6.29
CA GLN A 273 -23.85 13.60 6.71
C GLN A 273 -22.36 13.61 7.01
N LYS A 274 -21.96 12.77 7.96
CA LYS A 274 -20.57 12.58 8.39
C LYS A 274 -20.24 11.10 8.48
N LEU A 275 -18.96 10.78 8.32
CA LEU A 275 -18.46 9.45 8.58
C LEU A 275 -17.98 9.35 10.04
N LYS A 276 -18.27 8.23 10.65
CA LYS A 276 -17.73 7.84 11.96
C LYS A 276 -17.10 6.47 11.79
N LEU A 277 -15.81 6.32 12.19
CA LEU A 277 -15.15 5.01 12.16
C LEU A 277 -15.90 4.05 13.09
N ASP A 278 -16.38 2.98 12.52
CA ASP A 278 -17.19 1.94 13.18
C ASP A 278 -16.31 0.73 13.52
N TRP A 279 -15.56 0.20 12.55
CA TRP A 279 -14.79 -0.99 12.74
C TRP A 279 -13.48 -1.00 11.93
N VAL A 280 -12.46 -1.67 12.48
CA VAL A 280 -11.17 -1.96 11.84
C VAL A 280 -11.02 -3.47 11.76
N TYR A 281 -11.03 -4.03 10.56
CA TYR A 281 -10.98 -5.48 10.34
C TYR A 281 -9.57 -6.06 10.45
N GLY A 282 -8.56 -5.24 10.32
CA GLY A 282 -7.16 -5.61 10.43
C GLY A 282 -6.27 -4.56 9.79
N TYR A 283 -5.00 -4.56 10.14
CA TYR A 283 -3.97 -3.72 9.54
C TYR A 283 -2.59 -4.31 9.80
N ARG A 284 -1.60 -3.88 9.07
CA ARG A 284 -0.22 -4.32 9.23
C ARG A 284 0.38 -3.65 10.47
N GLY A 285 0.71 -4.45 11.45
CA GLY A 285 0.96 -4.07 12.84
C GLY A 285 2.09 -3.10 13.17
N ARG A 286 2.46 -2.14 12.34
CA ARG A 286 3.27 -0.94 12.59
C ARG A 286 3.04 0.13 11.54
N ASP A 287 2.12 -0.09 10.65
CA ASP A 287 1.86 0.75 9.51
C ASP A 287 0.36 1.15 9.58
N SER A 288 -0.04 1.90 10.62
CA SER A 288 -1.40 2.43 10.80
C SER A 288 -1.40 3.67 11.69
N ALA A 289 -2.19 4.66 11.33
CA ALA A 289 -2.42 5.88 12.11
C ALA A 289 -3.50 5.72 13.20
N VAL A 290 -4.19 4.58 13.22
CA VAL A 290 -5.27 4.26 14.19
C VAL A 290 -4.75 3.39 15.31
N VAL A 291 -5.10 3.69 16.54
CA VAL A 291 -4.91 2.76 17.66
C VAL A 291 -6.26 2.20 18.06
N VAL A 292 -6.41 0.87 17.94
CA VAL A 292 -7.64 0.16 18.22
C VAL A 292 -7.64 -0.36 19.65
N LEU A 293 -8.67 -0.02 20.40
CA LEU A 293 -9.01 -0.63 21.69
C LEU A 293 -10.12 -1.65 21.46
N TYR A 294 -9.77 -2.92 21.53
CA TYR A 294 -10.69 -4.02 21.30
C TYR A 294 -11.10 -4.70 22.61
N ASN A 295 -12.39 -4.74 22.86
CA ASN A 295 -12.97 -5.52 23.96
C ASN A 295 -13.34 -6.92 23.46
N VAL A 296 -12.59 -7.93 23.87
CA VAL A 296 -12.77 -9.32 23.40
C VAL A 296 -14.10 -9.90 23.86
N GLU A 297 -14.57 -9.57 25.08
CA GLU A 297 -15.82 -10.12 25.65
C GLU A 297 -17.06 -9.52 24.97
N GLU A 298 -17.06 -8.22 24.77
CA GLU A 298 -18.19 -7.50 24.13
C GLU A 298 -18.09 -7.47 22.60
N GLN A 299 -16.96 -7.92 22.03
CA GLN A 299 -16.66 -7.81 20.60
C GLN A 299 -16.90 -6.39 20.07
N SER A 300 -16.41 -5.40 20.80
CA SER A 300 -16.58 -3.98 20.49
C SER A 300 -15.24 -3.29 20.34
N GLN A 301 -15.20 -2.27 19.49
CA GLN A 301 -13.99 -1.48 19.24
C GLN A 301 -14.18 -0.01 19.59
N ARG A 302 -13.10 0.62 20.02
CA ARG A 302 -12.97 2.07 20.13
C ARG A 302 -11.66 2.49 19.50
N HIS A 303 -11.61 3.65 18.87
CA HIS A 303 -10.54 4.08 18.01
C HIS A 303 -9.95 5.41 18.49
N TYR A 304 -8.64 5.43 18.72
CA TYR A 304 -7.92 6.67 18.93
C TYR A 304 -7.33 7.15 17.60
N LEU A 305 -7.80 8.30 17.12
CA LEU A 305 -7.52 8.90 15.81
C LEU A 305 -6.64 10.16 15.91
N GLY A 306 -5.85 10.29 16.97
CA GLY A 306 -5.03 11.48 17.19
C GLY A 306 -3.80 11.59 16.29
N HIS A 307 -3.30 10.47 15.75
CA HIS A 307 -2.12 10.43 14.89
C HIS A 307 -2.44 10.74 13.44
N THR A 308 -1.45 11.26 12.72
CA THR A 308 -1.56 11.64 11.30
C THR A 308 -0.78 10.71 10.38
N ASP A 309 0.01 9.80 10.97
CA ASP A 309 0.82 8.80 10.26
C ASP A 309 1.08 7.59 11.17
N ASP A 310 1.88 6.63 10.72
CA ASP A 310 2.15 5.35 11.37
C ASP A 310 2.53 5.46 12.85
N VAL A 311 1.89 4.65 13.68
CA VAL A 311 2.24 4.45 15.08
C VAL A 311 3.24 3.31 15.22
N LYS A 312 4.50 3.62 15.53
CA LYS A 312 5.60 2.66 15.61
C LYS A 312 5.74 2.00 16.98
N SER A 313 5.36 2.70 18.04
CA SER A 313 5.55 2.25 19.41
C SER A 313 4.34 2.57 20.29
N LEU A 314 4.13 1.73 21.29
CA LEU A 314 3.04 1.88 22.25
C LEU A 314 3.54 1.44 23.64
N ALA A 315 3.18 2.19 24.67
CA ALA A 315 3.42 1.85 26.07
C ALA A 315 2.17 2.09 26.92
N ILE A 316 1.84 1.15 27.77
CA ILE A 316 0.73 1.25 28.71
C ILE A 316 1.28 1.75 30.06
N HIS A 317 0.68 2.82 30.56
CA HIS A 317 1.02 3.36 31.87
C HIS A 317 0.63 2.40 33.00
N PRO A 318 1.36 2.37 34.14
CA PRO A 318 1.05 1.46 35.26
C PRO A 318 -0.38 1.56 35.81
N ASN A 319 -1.05 2.72 35.69
CA ASN A 319 -2.46 2.90 36.08
C ASN A 319 -3.46 2.22 35.13
N LYS A 320 -2.99 1.65 33.98
CA LYS A 320 -3.79 0.98 32.94
C LYS A 320 -4.87 1.83 32.27
N MET A 321 -4.91 3.14 32.56
CA MET A 321 -5.85 4.11 31.96
C MET A 321 -5.19 4.99 30.90
N LEU A 322 -3.89 5.22 31.03
CA LEU A 322 -3.15 6.05 30.09
C LEU A 322 -2.30 5.19 29.15
N VAL A 323 -2.17 5.65 27.93
CA VAL A 323 -1.37 5.02 26.89
C VAL A 323 -0.49 6.10 26.25
N ALA A 324 0.77 5.78 26.03
CA ALA A 324 1.67 6.57 25.21
C ALA A 324 1.85 5.88 23.84
N THR A 325 1.77 6.66 22.77
CA THR A 325 1.96 6.19 21.41
C THR A 325 2.93 7.08 20.66
N GLY A 326 3.85 6.49 19.91
CA GLY A 326 4.89 7.17 19.17
C GLY A 326 4.70 7.05 17.67
N GLN A 327 4.69 8.19 16.99
CA GLN A 327 4.47 8.32 15.54
C GLN A 327 5.79 8.41 14.77
N CYS A 328 5.78 7.97 13.51
CA CYS A 328 6.87 8.18 12.55
C CYS A 328 6.74 9.52 11.80
N ALA A 329 7.81 9.92 11.11
CA ALA A 329 7.74 11.01 10.13
C ALA A 329 6.96 10.54 8.90
N GLY A 330 5.88 11.24 8.59
CA GLY A 330 5.10 11.00 7.39
C GLY A 330 5.71 11.60 6.13
N HIS A 331 5.01 11.44 5.01
CA HIS A 331 5.44 11.95 3.70
C HIS A 331 5.43 13.47 3.64
N ASP A 332 4.44 14.12 4.24
CA ASP A 332 4.45 15.56 4.45
C ASP A 332 4.92 15.88 5.88
N ARG A 333 6.20 16.20 6.01
CA ARG A 333 6.82 16.54 7.30
C ARG A 333 6.19 17.73 8.00
N ARG A 334 5.38 18.53 7.31
CA ARG A 334 4.69 19.67 7.94
C ARG A 334 3.54 19.21 8.81
N ASP A 335 2.78 18.22 8.32
CA ASP A 335 1.57 17.75 8.99
C ASP A 335 1.80 16.46 9.80
N ALA A 336 2.81 15.65 9.43
CA ALA A 336 3.10 14.36 10.04
C ALA A 336 4.54 14.32 10.61
N ARG A 337 4.80 15.11 11.65
CA ARG A 337 6.08 15.10 12.37
C ARG A 337 6.12 13.96 13.38
N PRO A 338 7.29 13.34 13.62
CA PRO A 338 7.43 12.35 14.68
C PRO A 338 7.16 13.00 16.04
N HIS A 339 6.35 12.37 16.86
CA HIS A 339 6.02 12.84 18.19
C HIS A 339 5.39 11.73 19.03
N ILE A 340 5.24 11.99 20.31
CA ILE A 340 4.56 11.10 21.26
C ILE A 340 3.24 11.74 21.67
N ARG A 341 2.19 10.93 21.75
CA ARG A 341 0.92 11.31 22.38
C ARG A 341 0.67 10.47 23.60
N VAL A 342 0.39 11.11 24.73
CA VAL A 342 -0.11 10.47 25.93
C VAL A 342 -1.59 10.76 26.04
N TRP A 343 -2.42 9.72 26.07
CA TRP A 343 -3.87 9.83 26.00
C TRP A 343 -4.57 8.84 26.94
N ASN A 344 -5.81 9.15 27.31
CA ASN A 344 -6.62 8.32 28.18
C ASN A 344 -7.44 7.29 27.38
N SER A 345 -7.27 6.00 27.71
CA SER A 345 -7.92 4.90 27.01
C SER A 345 -9.44 4.83 27.21
N VAL A 346 -9.96 5.49 28.25
CA VAL A 346 -11.43 5.54 28.54
C VAL A 346 -12.09 6.69 27.78
N SER A 347 -11.54 7.89 27.87
CA SER A 347 -12.13 9.10 27.25
C SER A 347 -11.61 9.37 25.85
N LEU A 348 -10.53 8.70 25.41
CA LEU A 348 -9.80 8.96 24.18
C LEU A 348 -9.20 10.38 24.06
N HIS A 349 -9.18 11.12 25.18
CA HIS A 349 -8.66 12.48 25.22
C HIS A 349 -7.13 12.48 25.31
N THR A 350 -6.46 13.24 24.43
CA THR A 350 -5.01 13.48 24.47
C THR A 350 -4.67 14.40 25.66
N GLN A 351 -3.77 13.94 26.54
CA GLN A 351 -3.32 14.69 27.70
C GLN A 351 -2.04 15.47 27.42
N ALA A 352 -1.10 14.90 26.64
CA ALA A 352 0.15 15.55 26.28
C ALA A 352 0.60 15.17 24.89
N ILE A 353 1.27 16.10 24.20
CA ILE A 353 1.93 15.90 22.90
C ILE A 353 3.40 16.28 23.08
N ILE A 354 4.28 15.28 23.02
CA ILE A 354 5.68 15.41 23.47
C ILE A 354 6.61 15.27 22.26
N GLY A 355 7.66 16.10 22.21
CA GLY A 355 8.77 15.94 21.28
C GLY A 355 8.45 16.23 19.82
N MET A 356 7.51 17.13 19.51
CA MET A 356 7.07 17.48 18.15
C MET A 356 8.21 17.93 17.21
N ASN A 357 9.36 18.36 17.75
CA ASN A 357 10.54 18.77 16.98
C ASN A 357 11.84 18.13 17.50
N ASP A 358 11.73 17.13 18.36
CA ASP A 358 12.86 16.47 19.02
C ASP A 358 13.22 15.14 18.39
N PHE A 359 12.35 14.59 17.53
CA PHE A 359 12.55 13.34 16.83
C PHE A 359 12.68 13.60 15.32
N ASP A 360 13.63 12.91 14.69
CA ASP A 360 13.94 13.10 13.26
C ASP A 360 13.20 12.12 12.35
N VAL A 361 13.10 10.84 12.76
CA VAL A 361 12.59 9.76 11.91
C VAL A 361 11.35 9.13 12.50
N SER A 362 11.45 8.51 13.66
CA SER A 362 10.31 7.87 14.30
C SER A 362 10.57 7.56 15.77
N VAL A 363 9.52 7.55 16.56
CA VAL A 363 9.60 7.07 17.95
C VAL A 363 9.46 5.55 17.93
N CYS A 364 10.59 4.82 17.86
CA CYS A 364 10.59 3.35 17.69
C CYS A 364 10.38 2.56 18.99
N CYS A 365 10.69 3.12 20.15
CA CYS A 365 10.49 2.48 21.46
C CYS A 365 9.94 3.49 22.46
N LEU A 366 9.02 3.02 23.31
CA LEU A 366 8.43 3.75 24.43
C LEU A 366 8.33 2.85 25.66
N SER A 367 8.60 3.41 26.85
CA SER A 367 8.37 2.72 28.12
C SER A 367 8.10 3.72 29.25
N PHE A 368 7.10 3.45 30.10
CA PHE A 368 6.89 4.19 31.34
C PHE A 368 7.71 3.59 32.50
N SER A 369 8.19 4.44 33.39
CA SER A 369 8.87 4.00 34.61
C SER A 369 7.87 3.36 35.57
N LYS A 370 7.90 2.02 35.69
CA LYS A 370 6.93 1.25 36.50
C LYS A 370 7.17 1.39 38.00
N ALA A 371 8.43 1.54 38.41
CA ALA A 371 8.85 1.57 39.81
C ALA A 371 8.33 2.78 40.62
N ASP A 372 8.04 3.89 39.96
CA ASP A 372 7.55 5.14 40.57
C ASP A 372 6.13 5.52 40.15
N GLY A 373 5.39 4.54 39.61
CA GLY A 373 4.02 4.76 39.18
C GLY A 373 3.85 5.44 37.83
N GLY A 374 4.88 5.48 36.99
CA GLY A 374 4.81 6.00 35.63
C GLY A 374 5.13 7.50 35.47
N SER A 375 5.92 8.08 36.39
CA SER A 375 6.27 9.50 36.37
C SER A 375 7.14 9.88 35.16
N LEU A 376 7.99 8.95 34.69
CA LEU A 376 8.90 9.17 33.58
C LEU A 376 8.47 8.36 32.33
N LEU A 377 8.75 8.95 31.17
CA LEU A 377 8.58 8.32 29.87
C LEU A 377 9.93 8.25 29.14
N LEU A 378 10.31 7.04 28.76
CA LEU A 378 11.47 6.74 27.91
C LEU A 378 11.01 6.73 26.45
N ALA A 379 11.82 7.34 25.57
CA ALA A 379 11.63 7.27 24.13
C ALA A 379 12.96 7.05 23.40
N VAL A 380 12.90 6.36 22.27
CA VAL A 380 14.05 6.18 21.36
C VAL A 380 13.64 6.61 19.95
N ASP A 381 14.45 7.49 19.34
CA ASP A 381 14.31 7.89 17.94
C ASP A 381 15.03 6.87 17.03
N GLU A 382 14.43 6.54 15.88
CA GLU A 382 15.00 5.67 14.84
C GLU A 382 16.04 6.38 13.95
N ALA A 383 16.45 7.60 14.33
CA ALA A 383 17.53 8.33 13.67
C ALA A 383 18.87 7.54 13.68
N PRO A 384 19.84 7.88 12.83
CA PRO A 384 21.09 7.09 12.68
C PRO A 384 21.85 6.78 13.96
N ASP A 385 21.76 7.66 14.98
CA ASP A 385 22.40 7.47 16.28
C ASP A 385 21.44 6.86 17.34
N HIS A 386 20.18 6.60 16.98
CA HIS A 386 19.13 6.12 17.89
C HIS A 386 19.16 6.84 19.23
N ILE A 387 18.78 8.12 19.23
CA ILE A 387 18.83 8.94 20.44
C ILE A 387 17.82 8.42 21.45
N ILE A 388 18.32 8.10 22.65
CA ILE A 388 17.50 7.77 23.81
C ILE A 388 17.21 9.03 24.60
N SER A 389 15.96 9.30 24.95
CA SER A 389 15.51 10.46 25.71
C SER A 389 14.58 10.06 26.85
N ILE A 390 14.65 10.80 27.96
CA ILE A 390 13.80 10.62 29.13
C ILE A 390 13.03 11.89 29.37
N TRP A 391 11.74 11.75 29.62
CA TRP A 391 10.78 12.84 29.72
C TRP A 391 10.00 12.78 31.03
N ASP A 392 9.83 13.90 31.66
CA ASP A 392 8.78 14.17 32.65
C ASP A 392 7.53 14.60 31.85
N TRP A 393 6.70 13.62 31.48
CA TRP A 393 5.59 13.83 30.59
C TRP A 393 4.43 14.61 31.20
N GLN A 394 4.37 14.72 32.52
CA GLN A 394 3.32 15.44 33.26
C GLN A 394 3.59 16.94 33.35
N LYS A 395 4.77 17.37 33.00
CA LYS A 395 5.20 18.76 33.15
C LYS A 395 4.79 19.62 31.94
N GLY A 396 3.60 20.23 32.01
CA GLY A 396 2.99 20.99 30.93
C GLY A 396 2.46 20.11 29.80
N ASP A 397 1.86 20.73 28.78
CA ASP A 397 1.19 20.03 27.67
C ASP A 397 2.19 19.34 26.71
N ASN A 398 3.43 19.81 26.69
CA ASN A 398 4.50 19.31 25.81
C ASN A 398 5.52 18.42 26.53
N GLY A 399 5.32 18.15 27.82
CA GLY A 399 6.30 17.46 28.65
C GLY A 399 7.61 18.25 28.85
N HIS A 400 8.52 17.72 29.65
CA HIS A 400 9.85 18.29 29.87
C HIS A 400 10.92 17.20 29.65
N LYS A 401 11.83 17.45 28.72
CA LYS A 401 12.96 16.55 28.45
C LYS A 401 13.97 16.69 29.61
N ILE A 402 14.20 15.59 30.32
CA ILE A 402 15.15 15.54 31.43
C ILE A 402 16.56 15.35 30.86
N THR A 403 16.72 14.40 29.93
CA THR A 403 18.03 14.07 29.36
C THR A 403 17.88 13.36 28.03
N GLU A 404 18.92 13.43 27.22
CA GLU A 404 19.05 12.65 25.99
C GLU A 404 20.52 12.26 25.76
N THR A 405 20.73 11.14 25.05
CA THR A 405 22.07 10.72 24.64
C THR A 405 22.01 9.75 23.46
N LYS A 406 23.12 9.61 22.74
CA LYS A 406 23.25 8.63 21.66
C LYS A 406 23.21 7.21 22.20
N CYS A 407 22.32 6.38 21.67
CA CYS A 407 22.15 5.00 22.12
C CYS A 407 23.03 4.03 21.31
N SER A 408 22.81 3.91 20.03
CA SER A 408 23.54 2.98 19.16
C SER A 408 23.43 3.40 17.70
N VAL A 409 24.47 3.12 16.94
CA VAL A 409 24.41 3.24 15.46
C VAL A 409 23.71 2.06 14.81
N ASP A 410 23.59 0.95 15.51
CA ASP A 410 22.81 -0.24 15.07
C ASP A 410 21.38 -0.16 15.59
N THR A 411 20.45 -0.79 14.84
CA THR A 411 19.02 -0.82 15.12
C THR A 411 18.70 -1.25 16.54
N ILE A 412 17.89 -0.45 17.24
CA ILE A 412 17.28 -0.75 18.53
C ILE A 412 15.90 -1.40 18.28
N VAL A 413 15.65 -2.52 18.96
CA VAL A 413 14.39 -3.28 18.85
C VAL A 413 13.50 -3.07 20.07
N ALA A 414 14.10 -2.97 21.26
CA ALA A 414 13.35 -2.74 22.49
C ALA A 414 14.16 -1.85 23.45
N ALA A 415 13.46 -1.03 24.22
CA ALA A 415 13.97 -0.20 25.28
C ALA A 415 12.95 -0.14 26.42
N GLU A 416 13.34 -0.56 27.61
CA GLU A 416 12.43 -0.73 28.75
C GLU A 416 13.04 -0.19 30.05
N PHE A 417 12.23 0.50 30.88
CA PHE A 417 12.57 0.73 32.27
C PHE A 417 12.53 -0.55 33.08
N HIS A 418 13.48 -0.72 33.99
CA HIS A 418 13.45 -1.79 34.96
C HIS A 418 12.23 -1.64 35.89
N PRO A 419 11.42 -2.70 36.12
CA PRO A 419 10.15 -2.55 36.84
C PRO A 419 10.29 -2.25 38.33
N LEU A 420 11.46 -2.56 38.93
CA LEU A 420 11.72 -2.35 40.35
C LEU A 420 12.67 -1.18 40.65
N ASP A 421 13.27 -0.57 39.62
CA ASP A 421 14.20 0.56 39.77
C ASP A 421 14.08 1.54 38.61
N ARG A 422 13.52 2.71 38.87
CA ARG A 422 13.30 3.75 37.85
C ARG A 422 14.58 4.31 37.24
N ASN A 423 15.72 4.09 37.86
CA ASN A 423 17.00 4.59 37.38
C ASN A 423 17.73 3.62 36.45
N ILE A 424 17.20 2.41 36.29
CA ILE A 424 17.78 1.39 35.39
C ILE A 424 16.92 1.26 34.12
N ILE A 425 17.59 1.29 32.96
CA ILE A 425 16.98 1.10 31.66
C ILE A 425 17.79 0.02 30.92
N VAL A 426 17.12 -0.79 30.15
CA VAL A 426 17.73 -1.80 29.26
C VAL A 426 17.32 -1.51 27.81
N THR A 427 18.30 -1.47 26.91
CA THR A 427 18.09 -1.37 25.48
C THR A 427 18.71 -2.57 24.77
N CYS A 428 18.01 -3.11 23.77
CA CYS A 428 18.53 -4.22 22.95
C CYS A 428 18.19 -4.06 21.47
N GLY A 429 18.93 -4.79 20.63
CA GLY A 429 18.76 -4.74 19.18
C GLY A 429 19.84 -5.48 18.40
N LYS A 430 20.22 -4.96 17.24
CA LYS A 430 21.24 -5.59 16.38
C LYS A 430 22.60 -5.61 17.07
N SER A 431 23.10 -6.82 17.35
CA SER A 431 24.35 -7.06 18.09
C SER A 431 24.51 -6.19 19.34
N HIS A 432 23.43 -5.92 20.05
CA HIS A 432 23.39 -4.89 21.09
C HIS A 432 22.49 -5.32 22.25
N ILE A 433 23.03 -5.23 23.44
CA ILE A 433 22.31 -5.05 24.70
C ILE A 433 23.12 -4.10 25.56
N ALA A 434 22.44 -3.12 26.15
CA ALA A 434 23.07 -2.17 27.06
C ALA A 434 22.18 -1.90 28.28
N PHE A 435 22.83 -1.79 29.42
CA PHE A 435 22.26 -1.38 30.70
C PHE A 435 22.62 0.07 30.99
N TRP A 436 21.63 0.89 31.24
CA TRP A 436 21.78 2.31 31.51
C TRP A 436 21.45 2.59 32.95
N SER A 437 22.17 3.52 33.55
CA SER A 437 21.88 4.04 34.88
C SER A 437 21.68 5.55 34.79
N LEU A 438 20.51 6.03 35.24
CA LEU A 438 20.16 7.44 35.36
C LEU A 438 20.58 7.93 36.73
N ASP A 439 21.45 8.93 36.81
CA ASP A 439 21.81 9.54 38.08
C ASP A 439 20.84 10.66 38.51
N VAL A 440 21.04 11.16 39.70
CA VAL A 440 20.22 12.25 40.28
C VAL A 440 20.38 13.56 39.50
N GLY A 441 21.48 13.74 38.79
CA GLY A 441 21.76 14.91 37.94
C GLY A 441 21.18 14.80 36.54
N GLY A 442 20.50 13.69 36.21
CA GLY A 442 19.91 13.46 34.87
C GLY A 442 20.89 12.90 33.85
N THR A 443 22.08 12.41 34.26
CA THR A 443 23.07 11.83 33.36
C THR A 443 22.82 10.34 33.18
N LEU A 444 22.89 9.87 31.91
CA LEU A 444 22.76 8.42 31.54
C LEU A 444 24.14 7.79 31.35
N TYR A 445 24.44 6.79 32.18
CA TYR A 445 25.66 5.98 32.07
C TYR A 445 25.36 4.65 31.40
N LYS A 446 26.08 4.33 30.32
CA LYS A 446 25.92 3.12 29.52
C LYS A 446 26.93 2.03 29.90
N ARG A 447 26.46 0.81 30.12
CA ARG A 447 27.26 -0.42 30.23
C ARG A 447 26.80 -1.43 29.22
N MET A 448 27.72 -1.89 28.36
CA MET A 448 27.39 -2.91 27.35
C MET A 448 27.29 -4.29 28.02
N GLY A 449 26.34 -5.11 27.55
CA GLY A 449 26.23 -6.51 27.96
C GLY A 449 27.43 -7.34 27.51
N ILE A 450 27.93 -8.22 28.39
CA ILE A 450 29.10 -9.07 28.18
C ILE A 450 28.62 -10.51 27.91
N PHE A 451 28.85 -10.99 26.71
CA PHE A 451 28.49 -12.37 26.29
C PHE A 451 29.56 -13.42 26.67
N GLU A 452 30.68 -12.99 27.30
CA GLU A 452 31.83 -13.83 27.71
C GLU A 452 32.39 -14.63 26.52
N SER A 453 32.50 -15.98 26.69
CA SER A 453 32.99 -16.91 25.65
C SER A 453 31.90 -17.38 24.67
N ARG A 454 30.68 -16.82 24.75
CA ARG A 454 29.57 -17.22 23.90
C ARG A 454 29.56 -16.40 22.62
N ASP A 455 29.04 -17.01 21.57
CA ASP A 455 28.84 -16.30 20.30
C ASP A 455 27.80 -15.21 20.50
N LYS A 456 28.17 -13.98 20.14
CA LYS A 456 27.26 -12.83 20.18
C LYS A 456 26.17 -12.99 19.12
N PRO A 457 24.87 -12.95 19.50
CA PRO A 457 23.79 -13.10 18.52
C PRO A 457 23.75 -11.91 17.54
N LYS A 458 23.22 -12.16 16.33
CA LYS A 458 23.00 -11.11 15.33
C LYS A 458 22.02 -10.05 15.84
N TYR A 459 20.96 -10.49 16.55
CA TYR A 459 19.99 -9.62 17.23
C TYR A 459 19.67 -10.18 18.62
N VAL A 460 19.52 -9.27 19.59
CA VAL A 460 18.76 -9.49 20.82
C VAL A 460 17.37 -8.91 20.53
N THR A 461 16.36 -9.75 20.48
CA THR A 461 15.07 -9.46 19.81
C THR A 461 13.96 -9.00 20.75
N CYS A 462 14.07 -9.33 22.03
CA CYS A 462 13.11 -8.93 23.04
C CYS A 462 13.76 -8.88 24.44
N VAL A 463 13.12 -8.13 25.34
CA VAL A 463 13.53 -7.98 26.73
C VAL A 463 12.33 -8.14 27.65
N GLY A 464 12.54 -8.79 28.79
CA GLY A 464 11.59 -8.92 29.88
C GLY A 464 12.31 -8.88 31.22
N PHE A 465 11.57 -8.87 32.32
CA PHE A 465 12.11 -8.84 33.67
C PHE A 465 11.44 -9.90 34.54
N LEU A 466 12.25 -10.71 35.20
CA LEU A 466 11.76 -11.66 36.15
C LEU A 466 11.25 -10.95 37.42
N GLN A 467 10.39 -11.59 38.18
CA GLN A 467 9.89 -11.01 39.45
C GLN A 467 11.00 -10.72 40.47
N THR A 468 12.10 -11.47 40.40
CA THR A 468 13.31 -11.30 41.23
C THR A 468 14.16 -10.08 40.81
N GLY A 469 13.87 -9.49 39.63
CA GLY A 469 14.52 -8.31 39.09
C GLY A 469 15.72 -8.59 38.18
N GLU A 470 15.93 -9.84 37.74
CA GLU A 470 16.86 -10.13 36.66
C GLU A 470 16.24 -9.78 35.32
N THR A 471 17.07 -9.32 34.39
CA THR A 471 16.67 -9.11 33.00
C THR A 471 16.74 -10.41 32.22
N ILE A 472 15.71 -10.76 31.46
CA ILE A 472 15.68 -11.89 30.52
C ILE A 472 15.57 -11.36 29.11
N THR A 473 16.36 -11.93 28.19
CA THR A 473 16.34 -11.57 26.77
C THR A 473 16.20 -12.79 25.90
N GLY A 474 15.59 -12.61 24.73
CA GLY A 474 15.58 -13.58 23.65
C GLY A 474 16.45 -13.12 22.48
N ASP A 475 17.07 -14.08 21.81
CA ASP A 475 17.96 -13.81 20.69
C ASP A 475 17.44 -14.30 19.34
N SER A 476 18.15 -13.93 18.27
CA SER A 476 17.85 -14.35 16.90
C SER A 476 18.14 -15.83 16.63
N ASN A 477 18.82 -16.53 17.53
CA ASN A 477 19.19 -17.92 17.40
C ASN A 477 18.27 -18.86 18.20
N GLY A 478 17.24 -18.32 18.85
CA GLY A 478 16.25 -19.09 19.63
C GLY A 478 16.68 -19.38 21.06
N ASN A 479 17.64 -18.64 21.60
CA ASN A 479 18.11 -18.81 22.97
C ASN A 479 17.48 -17.75 23.88
N LEU A 480 17.53 -18.05 25.20
CA LEU A 480 17.21 -17.11 26.27
C LEU A 480 18.45 -16.85 27.12
N GLU A 481 18.73 -15.59 27.41
CA GLU A 481 19.78 -15.15 28.32
C GLU A 481 19.17 -14.46 29.54
N VAL A 482 19.57 -14.87 30.72
CA VAL A 482 19.23 -14.19 31.97
C VAL A 482 20.44 -13.44 32.47
N TRP A 483 20.30 -12.15 32.67
CA TRP A 483 21.34 -11.22 33.07
C TRP A 483 21.27 -10.98 34.59
N GLY A 484 22.40 -11.05 35.23
CA GLY A 484 22.47 -10.90 36.70
C GLY A 484 21.99 -9.50 37.12
N ARG A 485 21.26 -9.45 38.24
CA ARG A 485 20.73 -8.19 38.79
C ARG A 485 21.85 -7.21 39.11
N GLY A 486 21.77 -6.00 38.53
CA GLY A 486 22.77 -4.96 38.72
C GLY A 486 24.12 -5.20 38.02
N THR A 487 24.26 -6.30 37.31
CA THR A 487 25.44 -6.63 36.49
C THR A 487 25.10 -6.54 35.01
N ASN A 488 26.12 -6.65 34.15
CA ASN A 488 25.96 -6.71 32.69
C ASN A 488 26.49 -8.03 32.12
N THR A 489 26.50 -9.11 32.94
CA THR A 489 26.95 -10.45 32.58
C THR A 489 25.82 -11.47 32.63
N ILE A 490 25.90 -12.50 31.79
CA ILE A 490 24.90 -13.58 31.70
C ILE A 490 25.18 -14.57 32.84
N TRP A 491 24.23 -14.77 33.76
CA TRP A 491 24.35 -15.78 34.79
C TRP A 491 23.66 -17.10 34.43
N LYS A 492 22.64 -17.07 33.54
CA LYS A 492 21.95 -18.25 33.03
C LYS A 492 21.72 -18.17 31.55
N PHE A 493 21.95 -19.26 30.82
CA PHE A 493 21.77 -19.37 29.38
C PHE A 493 20.98 -20.63 29.04
N ILE A 494 19.90 -20.47 28.27
CA ILE A 494 19.04 -21.57 27.84
C ILE A 494 19.09 -21.64 26.33
N LYS A 495 19.69 -22.74 25.83
CA LYS A 495 19.94 -22.87 24.38
C LYS A 495 18.78 -23.55 23.66
N GLY A 496 18.40 -23.04 22.48
CA GLY A 496 17.52 -23.72 21.52
C GLY A 496 16.08 -23.91 22.03
N VAL A 497 15.53 -22.89 22.68
CA VAL A 497 14.12 -22.86 23.08
C VAL A 497 13.22 -22.84 21.88
N HIS A 498 13.60 -22.07 20.83
CA HIS A 498 12.88 -21.94 19.57
C HIS A 498 13.78 -22.22 18.37
N GLU A 499 13.17 -22.63 17.24
CA GLU A 499 13.82 -22.64 15.94
C GLU A 499 13.82 -21.25 15.31
N GLY A 500 14.88 -20.47 15.50
CA GLY A 500 14.97 -19.09 15.02
C GLY A 500 14.69 -18.07 16.12
N ALA A 501 14.36 -16.85 15.75
CA ALA A 501 14.28 -15.75 16.70
C ALA A 501 13.16 -15.91 17.75
N VAL A 502 13.48 -15.61 19.00
CA VAL A 502 12.51 -15.42 20.07
C VAL A 502 11.99 -13.98 19.96
N PHE A 503 10.80 -13.76 19.46
CA PHE A 503 10.29 -12.40 19.27
C PHE A 503 9.58 -11.82 20.48
N SER A 504 9.13 -12.64 21.39
CA SER A 504 8.40 -12.17 22.56
C SER A 504 8.73 -12.96 23.82
N ILE A 505 8.81 -12.23 24.92
CA ILE A 505 8.87 -12.77 26.28
C ILE A 505 7.79 -12.05 27.08
N CYS A 506 6.90 -12.81 27.71
CA CYS A 506 5.88 -12.30 28.62
C CYS A 506 6.04 -12.96 29.99
N VAL A 507 6.30 -12.17 31.02
CA VAL A 507 6.34 -12.65 32.40
C VAL A 507 4.97 -12.43 33.01
N LEU A 508 4.31 -13.51 33.37
CA LEU A 508 2.95 -13.52 33.90
C LEU A 508 2.94 -13.11 35.39
N LYS A 509 1.75 -12.79 35.89
CA LYS A 509 1.58 -12.38 37.31
C LYS A 509 1.96 -13.43 38.32
N ASP A 510 1.83 -14.71 37.97
CA ASP A 510 2.25 -15.85 38.81
C ASP A 510 3.76 -16.10 38.78
N GLY A 511 4.52 -15.36 37.95
CA GLY A 511 5.95 -15.54 37.76
C GLY A 511 6.32 -16.52 36.66
N SER A 512 5.37 -17.16 36.01
CA SER A 512 5.61 -18.02 34.85
C SER A 512 6.06 -17.15 33.65
N ILE A 513 6.86 -17.73 32.76
CA ILE A 513 7.43 -17.03 31.62
C ILE A 513 6.93 -17.69 30.33
N VAL A 514 6.31 -16.92 29.50
CA VAL A 514 5.85 -17.35 28.15
C VAL A 514 6.78 -16.77 27.09
N THR A 515 7.24 -17.61 26.18
CA THR A 515 8.07 -17.18 25.03
C THR A 515 7.41 -17.54 23.71
N GLY A 516 7.60 -16.71 22.71
CA GLY A 516 7.03 -16.89 21.37
C GLY A 516 8.11 -16.92 20.29
N GLY A 517 8.09 -17.98 19.47
CA GLY A 517 9.03 -18.21 18.38
C GLY A 517 8.53 -17.67 17.04
N GLY A 518 9.37 -16.89 16.38
CA GLY A 518 9.02 -16.22 15.14
C GLY A 518 9.01 -17.10 13.89
N LYS A 519 9.75 -18.22 13.91
CA LYS A 519 9.84 -19.15 12.78
C LYS A 519 9.01 -20.41 12.99
N ASP A 520 9.10 -20.99 14.17
CA ASP A 520 8.46 -22.28 14.51
C ASP A 520 7.00 -22.14 14.92
N GLY A 521 6.51 -20.92 15.17
CA GLY A 521 5.15 -20.69 15.63
C GLY A 521 4.83 -21.33 16.98
N ARG A 522 5.85 -21.64 17.78
CA ARG A 522 5.69 -22.27 19.10
C ARG A 522 5.57 -21.24 20.20
N ILE A 523 4.72 -21.54 21.14
CA ILE A 523 4.58 -20.83 22.43
C ILE A 523 5.04 -21.80 23.50
N VAL A 524 6.02 -21.38 24.29
CA VAL A 524 6.63 -22.21 25.35
C VAL A 524 6.41 -21.53 26.70
N LEU A 525 5.82 -22.26 27.63
CA LEU A 525 5.59 -21.85 29.02
C LEU A 525 6.65 -22.44 29.93
N PHE A 526 7.33 -21.61 30.69
CA PHE A 526 8.27 -21.97 31.72
C PHE A 526 7.74 -21.62 33.11
N ASP A 527 8.19 -22.35 34.11
CA ASP A 527 8.07 -21.93 35.50
C ASP A 527 9.04 -20.75 35.81
N SER A 528 8.90 -20.12 36.96
CA SER A 528 9.76 -19.01 37.40
C SER A 528 11.24 -19.43 37.55
N SER A 529 11.56 -20.70 37.60
CA SER A 529 12.93 -21.21 37.70
C SER A 529 13.65 -21.32 36.36
N LEU A 530 12.91 -21.33 35.24
CA LEU A 530 13.45 -21.53 33.89
C LEU A 530 14.27 -22.79 33.69
N GLN A 531 13.97 -23.87 34.44
CA GLN A 531 14.77 -25.11 34.37
C GLN A 531 14.34 -25.99 33.20
N LYS A 532 13.04 -26.17 33.00
CA LYS A 532 12.45 -26.94 31.90
C LYS A 532 11.17 -26.26 31.44
N PRO A 533 10.82 -26.38 30.15
CA PRO A 533 9.49 -26.03 29.69
C PRO A 533 8.44 -26.83 30.49
N ARG A 534 7.39 -26.12 30.93
CA ARG A 534 6.24 -26.74 31.61
C ARG A 534 5.27 -27.29 30.58
N GLU A 535 4.97 -26.46 29.60
CA GLU A 535 4.04 -26.75 28.55
C GLU A 535 4.51 -26.05 27.26
N GLU A 536 4.11 -26.58 26.12
CA GLU A 536 4.33 -25.96 24.81
C GLU A 536 3.17 -26.23 23.87
N THR A 537 2.87 -25.29 23.00
CA THR A 537 1.90 -25.44 21.92
C THR A 537 2.42 -24.80 20.66
N GLN A 538 1.94 -25.25 19.51
CA GLN A 538 2.27 -24.70 18.22
C GLN A 538 0.98 -24.18 17.57
N ILE A 539 1.00 -22.93 17.11
CA ILE A 539 -0.11 -22.40 16.30
C ILE A 539 -0.06 -22.97 14.89
N GLU A 540 -1.21 -23.02 14.24
CA GLU A 540 -1.30 -23.52 12.86
C GLU A 540 -0.48 -22.62 11.90
N GLY A 541 0.27 -23.24 10.99
CA GLY A 541 1.23 -22.55 10.11
C GLY A 541 0.62 -21.47 9.20
N HIS A 542 -0.69 -21.54 8.97
CA HIS A 542 -1.37 -20.49 8.18
C HIS A 542 -1.48 -19.16 8.94
N PHE A 543 -1.45 -19.14 10.27
CA PHE A 543 -1.41 -17.90 11.07
C PHE A 543 -0.02 -17.25 11.13
N GLY A 544 1.03 -17.95 10.69
CA GLY A 544 2.41 -17.46 10.72
C GLY A 544 3.12 -17.69 12.05
N GLY A 545 4.29 -17.05 12.25
CA GLY A 545 5.06 -17.15 13.49
C GLY A 545 4.57 -16.16 14.55
N ILE A 546 4.96 -16.41 15.80
CA ILE A 546 4.62 -15.54 16.92
C ILE A 546 5.45 -14.26 16.85
N ARG A 547 4.79 -13.10 16.97
CA ARG A 547 5.45 -11.80 17.02
C ARG A 547 5.40 -11.17 18.40
N VAL A 548 4.26 -11.29 19.08
CA VAL A 548 4.06 -10.77 20.42
C VAL A 548 3.12 -11.69 21.20
N VAL A 549 3.41 -11.90 22.49
CA VAL A 549 2.53 -12.55 23.44
C VAL A 549 2.30 -11.58 24.59
N SER A 550 1.05 -11.49 25.03
CA SER A 550 0.64 -10.65 26.15
C SER A 550 -0.36 -11.40 27.03
N GLU A 551 -0.36 -11.06 28.31
CA GLU A 551 -1.35 -11.59 29.26
C GLU A 551 -2.73 -10.98 28.95
N GLY A 552 -3.73 -11.85 28.83
CA GLY A 552 -5.16 -11.49 28.66
C GLY A 552 -5.93 -11.49 29.97
N CYS A 553 -7.23 -11.77 29.92
CA CYS A 553 -8.08 -11.94 31.09
C CYS A 553 -7.93 -13.36 31.66
N GLY A 554 -7.82 -13.50 32.99
CA GLY A 554 -7.67 -14.79 33.64
C GLY A 554 -6.38 -15.48 33.23
N SER A 555 -6.45 -16.71 32.74
CA SER A 555 -5.33 -17.51 32.23
C SER A 555 -5.12 -17.37 30.72
N GLN A 556 -5.95 -16.58 30.05
CA GLN A 556 -5.84 -16.41 28.61
C GLN A 556 -4.62 -15.58 28.21
N LEU A 557 -4.06 -15.91 27.07
CA LEU A 557 -3.01 -15.17 26.38
C LEU A 557 -3.56 -14.56 25.10
N ILE A 558 -3.04 -13.40 24.74
CA ILE A 558 -3.27 -12.75 23.45
C ILE A 558 -1.99 -12.84 22.65
N VAL A 559 -2.10 -13.33 21.42
CA VAL A 559 -0.95 -13.60 20.55
C VAL A 559 -1.12 -12.83 19.25
N GLY A 560 -0.16 -11.96 18.95
CA GLY A 560 -0.04 -11.33 17.64
C GLY A 560 0.97 -12.08 16.78
N THR A 561 0.65 -12.26 15.49
CA THR A 561 1.45 -13.07 14.57
C THR A 561 2.16 -12.26 13.49
N THR A 562 3.07 -12.90 12.76
CA THR A 562 3.78 -12.30 11.61
C THR A 562 2.89 -12.12 10.38
N LYS A 563 1.71 -12.75 10.37
CA LYS A 563 0.71 -12.64 9.30
C LYS A 563 -0.50 -11.78 9.71
N ASN A 564 -0.29 -10.78 10.57
CA ASN A 564 -1.30 -9.81 11.00
C ASN A 564 -2.56 -10.43 11.63
N CYS A 565 -2.43 -11.63 12.20
CA CYS A 565 -3.50 -12.26 12.95
C CYS A 565 -3.36 -11.96 14.44
N ILE A 566 -4.49 -11.83 15.13
CA ILE A 566 -4.57 -11.78 16.60
C ILE A 566 -5.36 -12.98 17.05
N LEU A 567 -4.75 -13.77 17.95
CA LEU A 567 -5.31 -15.00 18.50
C LEU A 567 -5.48 -14.86 20.01
N THR A 568 -6.45 -15.56 20.58
CA THR A 568 -6.63 -15.70 22.03
C THR A 568 -6.73 -17.17 22.41
N GLY A 569 -6.26 -17.51 23.59
CA GLY A 569 -6.30 -18.90 24.08
C GLY A 569 -5.38 -19.15 25.26
N THR A 570 -5.13 -20.40 25.54
CA THR A 570 -4.17 -20.86 26.56
C THR A 570 -3.20 -21.86 25.93
N VAL A 571 -2.06 -22.09 26.59
CA VAL A 571 -1.08 -23.08 26.11
C VAL A 571 -1.68 -24.49 26.09
N GLU A 572 -2.57 -24.79 27.03
CA GLU A 572 -3.22 -26.12 27.16
C GLU A 572 -4.32 -26.35 26.12
N LEU A 573 -5.18 -25.35 25.88
CA LEU A 573 -6.37 -25.48 25.04
C LEU A 573 -6.14 -25.04 23.57
N GLY A 574 -4.98 -24.46 23.28
CA GLY A 574 -4.66 -23.88 21.98
C GLY A 574 -5.24 -22.47 21.79
N PHE A 575 -5.12 -21.95 20.56
CA PHE A 575 -5.44 -20.56 20.23
C PHE A 575 -6.48 -20.46 19.11
N GLN A 576 -7.41 -19.52 19.26
CA GLN A 576 -8.44 -19.23 18.28
C GLN A 576 -8.26 -17.81 17.73
N PRO A 577 -8.54 -17.55 16.44
CA PRO A 577 -8.40 -16.23 15.86
C PRO A 577 -9.48 -15.26 16.34
N ILE A 578 -9.07 -14.03 16.67
CA ILE A 578 -9.96 -12.89 16.90
C ILE A 578 -9.98 -11.99 15.66
N ILE A 579 -8.81 -11.76 15.08
CA ILE A 579 -8.63 -10.90 13.90
C ILE A 579 -7.76 -11.65 12.89
N LEU A 580 -8.23 -11.65 11.64
CA LEU A 580 -7.52 -12.20 10.48
C LEU A 580 -7.36 -11.07 9.45
N GLY A 581 -6.22 -10.40 9.44
CA GLY A 581 -5.90 -9.34 8.50
C GLY A 581 -5.23 -9.85 7.22
N HIS A 582 -5.26 -9.02 6.17
CA HIS A 582 -4.45 -9.23 4.98
C HIS A 582 -2.95 -9.11 5.29
N THR A 583 -2.10 -9.80 4.52
CA THR A 583 -0.67 -9.90 4.81
C THR A 583 0.21 -9.11 3.85
N ASP A 584 -0.33 -8.67 2.73
CA ASP A 584 0.34 -7.84 1.72
C ASP A 584 -0.63 -6.78 1.20
N GLU A 585 -0.16 -5.90 0.32
CA GLU A 585 -0.84 -4.72 -0.19
C GLU A 585 -2.25 -5.05 -0.73
N LEU A 586 -3.25 -4.33 -0.19
CA LEU A 586 -4.63 -4.41 -0.68
C LEU A 586 -4.79 -3.55 -1.92
N CYS A 587 -5.48 -4.08 -2.92
CA CYS A 587 -5.70 -3.39 -4.19
C CYS A 587 -7.18 -3.24 -4.54
N SER A 588 -8.04 -4.09 -4.02
CA SER A 588 -9.42 -4.19 -4.50
C SER A 588 -10.43 -4.41 -3.40
N LEU A 589 -11.56 -3.75 -3.58
CA LEU A 589 -12.76 -3.76 -2.74
C LEU A 589 -13.98 -3.82 -3.66
N ALA A 590 -14.96 -4.62 -3.30
CA ALA A 590 -16.27 -4.63 -3.95
C ALA A 590 -17.36 -4.79 -2.89
N SER A 591 -18.44 -4.01 -2.99
CA SER A 591 -19.65 -4.15 -2.16
C SER A 591 -20.65 -5.09 -2.82
N HIS A 592 -21.31 -5.92 -2.02
CA HIS A 592 -22.37 -6.80 -2.49
C HIS A 592 -23.61 -5.96 -2.85
N PRO A 593 -24.29 -6.23 -3.99
CA PRO A 593 -25.35 -5.34 -4.50
C PRO A 593 -26.62 -5.28 -3.67
N SER A 594 -26.87 -6.23 -2.76
CA SER A 594 -28.16 -6.33 -2.05
C SER A 594 -28.10 -6.65 -0.57
N ILE A 595 -26.92 -6.96 -0.02
CA ILE A 595 -26.75 -7.30 1.40
C ILE A 595 -25.50 -6.62 1.99
N GLN A 596 -25.44 -6.53 3.32
CA GLN A 596 -24.35 -5.87 4.04
C GLN A 596 -23.07 -6.74 4.06
N GLN A 597 -22.60 -7.09 2.87
CA GLN A 597 -21.36 -7.84 2.68
C GLN A 597 -20.44 -7.14 1.68
N PHE A 598 -19.16 -7.41 1.79
CA PHE A 598 -18.17 -6.90 0.85
C PHE A 598 -17.00 -7.88 0.71
N ALA A 599 -16.29 -7.80 -0.40
CA ALA A 599 -15.11 -8.61 -0.68
C ALA A 599 -13.86 -7.75 -0.78
N THR A 600 -12.73 -8.27 -0.31
CA THR A 600 -11.42 -7.65 -0.43
C THR A 600 -10.39 -8.63 -0.98
N SER A 601 -9.43 -8.14 -1.74
CA SER A 601 -8.31 -8.94 -2.22
C SER A 601 -7.10 -8.05 -2.55
N GLY A 602 -5.91 -8.67 -2.62
CA GLY A 602 -4.68 -7.93 -2.86
C GLY A 602 -3.52 -8.81 -3.29
N TYR A 603 -2.30 -8.36 -3.02
CA TYR A 603 -1.07 -9.03 -3.42
C TYR A 603 -0.75 -10.25 -2.56
N ASP A 604 -1.41 -10.44 -1.43
CA ASP A 604 -1.32 -11.65 -0.63
C ASP A 604 -2.02 -12.86 -1.25
N LYS A 605 -2.66 -12.67 -2.41
CA LYS A 605 -3.38 -13.72 -3.18
C LYS A 605 -4.60 -14.28 -2.47
N VAL A 606 -5.12 -13.55 -1.51
CA VAL A 606 -6.26 -13.99 -0.71
C VAL A 606 -7.49 -13.18 -1.09
N LEU A 607 -8.57 -13.87 -1.40
CA LEU A 607 -9.91 -13.32 -1.53
C LEU A 607 -10.65 -13.55 -0.21
N GLN A 608 -11.13 -12.49 0.43
CA GLN A 608 -11.89 -12.54 1.66
C GLN A 608 -13.27 -11.95 1.46
N LEU A 609 -14.31 -12.66 1.93
CA LEU A 609 -15.68 -12.16 2.01
C LEU A 609 -16.00 -11.83 3.46
N TRP A 610 -16.54 -10.63 3.68
CA TRP A 610 -16.83 -10.05 4.98
C TRP A 610 -18.32 -9.81 5.15
N ASP A 611 -18.80 -9.98 6.36
CA ASP A 611 -20.12 -9.49 6.80
C ASP A 611 -19.94 -8.22 7.63
N ALA A 612 -20.53 -7.13 7.15
CA ALA A 612 -20.39 -5.81 7.75
C ALA A 612 -21.17 -5.64 9.04
N MET A 613 -22.19 -6.47 9.29
CA MET A 613 -23.02 -6.39 10.48
C MET A 613 -22.40 -7.14 11.67
N SER A 614 -21.90 -8.34 11.42
CA SER A 614 -21.22 -9.15 12.44
C SER A 614 -19.74 -8.85 12.57
N HIS A 615 -19.21 -7.99 11.70
CA HIS A 615 -17.78 -7.63 11.64
C HIS A 615 -16.84 -8.85 11.50
N SER A 616 -17.26 -9.86 10.77
CA SER A 616 -16.55 -11.14 10.67
C SER A 616 -16.24 -11.53 9.23
N ILE A 617 -15.19 -12.35 9.07
CA ILE A 617 -14.92 -13.02 7.81
C ILE A 617 -15.87 -14.19 7.65
N LEU A 618 -16.65 -14.21 6.56
CA LEU A 618 -17.48 -15.34 6.20
C LEU A 618 -16.64 -16.48 5.65
N TRP A 619 -15.68 -16.15 4.80
CA TRP A 619 -14.68 -17.09 4.29
C TRP A 619 -13.47 -16.37 3.70
N SER A 620 -12.37 -17.11 3.60
CA SER A 620 -11.10 -16.69 3.01
C SER A 620 -10.61 -17.78 2.06
N LYS A 621 -10.11 -17.40 0.87
CA LYS A 621 -9.64 -18.32 -0.17
C LYS A 621 -8.34 -17.82 -0.79
N ASP A 622 -7.33 -18.69 -0.86
CA ASP A 622 -6.13 -18.46 -1.68
C ASP A 622 -6.47 -18.68 -3.14
N ILE A 623 -6.35 -17.65 -3.97
CA ILE A 623 -6.62 -17.67 -5.41
C ILE A 623 -5.38 -17.96 -6.24
N GLY A 624 -4.21 -18.09 -5.63
CA GLY A 624 -2.93 -18.45 -6.25
C GLY A 624 -2.22 -17.31 -6.99
N GLU A 625 -2.90 -16.22 -7.33
CA GLU A 625 -2.38 -15.06 -8.05
C GLU A 625 -2.68 -13.75 -7.32
N GLN A 626 -1.86 -12.72 -7.55
CA GLN A 626 -2.08 -11.39 -6.99
C GLN A 626 -3.28 -10.73 -7.66
N ALA A 627 -4.25 -10.31 -6.85
CA ALA A 627 -5.43 -9.60 -7.32
C ALA A 627 -5.17 -8.10 -7.46
N GLN A 628 -5.84 -7.48 -8.44
CA GLN A 628 -5.77 -6.04 -8.71
C GLN A 628 -7.16 -5.37 -8.66
N SER A 629 -8.22 -6.08 -9.02
CA SER A 629 -9.58 -5.55 -9.09
C SER A 629 -10.62 -6.61 -8.73
N LEU A 630 -11.77 -6.17 -8.20
CA LEU A 630 -12.91 -7.00 -7.82
C LEU A 630 -14.21 -6.39 -8.33
N ALA A 631 -15.18 -7.24 -8.64
CA ALA A 631 -16.57 -6.86 -8.81
C ALA A 631 -17.50 -8.02 -8.45
N PHE A 632 -18.68 -7.73 -7.90
CA PHE A 632 -19.76 -8.69 -7.81
C PHE A 632 -20.58 -8.69 -9.10
N THR A 633 -21.18 -9.81 -9.45
CA THR A 633 -22.27 -9.85 -10.43
C THR A 633 -23.50 -9.14 -9.86
N LYS A 634 -24.39 -8.69 -10.74
CA LYS A 634 -25.59 -7.92 -10.36
C LYS A 634 -26.48 -8.64 -9.35
N ASP A 635 -26.60 -9.94 -9.44
CA ASP A 635 -27.36 -10.80 -8.54
C ASP A 635 -26.64 -11.13 -7.23
N GLY A 636 -25.34 -10.79 -7.15
CA GLY A 636 -24.51 -11.03 -5.98
C GLY A 636 -24.12 -12.50 -5.76
N THR A 637 -24.36 -13.39 -6.74
CA THR A 637 -24.08 -14.83 -6.58
C THR A 637 -22.62 -15.16 -6.81
N THR A 638 -21.92 -14.36 -7.63
CA THR A 638 -20.51 -14.58 -7.97
C THR A 638 -19.66 -13.33 -7.77
N VAL A 639 -18.38 -13.55 -7.55
CA VAL A 639 -17.36 -12.49 -7.47
C VAL A 639 -16.31 -12.70 -8.56
N ILE A 640 -15.99 -11.62 -9.26
CA ILE A 640 -15.03 -11.59 -10.36
C ILE A 640 -13.75 -10.93 -9.86
N VAL A 641 -12.62 -11.59 -10.04
CA VAL A 641 -11.29 -11.15 -9.59
C VAL A 641 -10.40 -10.93 -10.80
N GLY A 642 -9.89 -9.72 -10.97
CA GLY A 642 -8.87 -9.38 -11.97
C GLY A 642 -7.47 -9.44 -11.35
N CYS A 643 -6.55 -10.12 -12.03
CA CYS A 643 -5.20 -10.36 -11.54
C CYS A 643 -4.16 -9.46 -12.20
N THR A 644 -2.99 -9.37 -11.57
CA THR A 644 -1.83 -8.62 -12.09
C THR A 644 -1.22 -9.24 -13.35
N THR A 645 -1.57 -10.48 -13.67
CA THR A 645 -1.07 -11.25 -14.83
C THR A 645 -1.91 -11.09 -16.09
N GLY A 646 -2.98 -10.27 -16.05
CA GLY A 646 -3.96 -10.17 -17.14
C GLY A 646 -4.99 -11.30 -17.13
N ARG A 647 -4.90 -12.21 -16.18
CA ARG A 647 -5.90 -13.23 -15.92
C ARG A 647 -7.03 -12.66 -15.08
N TRP A 648 -8.25 -13.14 -15.29
CA TRP A 648 -9.36 -12.89 -14.40
C TRP A 648 -10.14 -14.17 -14.15
N MET A 649 -10.79 -14.24 -12.99
CA MET A 649 -11.39 -15.45 -12.45
C MET A 649 -12.76 -15.13 -11.86
N VAL A 650 -13.70 -16.07 -11.96
CA VAL A 650 -15.05 -15.98 -11.41
C VAL A 650 -15.22 -17.05 -10.36
N PHE A 651 -15.61 -16.65 -9.16
CA PHE A 651 -15.86 -17.54 -8.03
C PHE A 651 -17.32 -17.45 -7.59
N ASP A 652 -17.92 -18.60 -7.36
CA ASP A 652 -19.21 -18.69 -6.69
C ASP A 652 -19.06 -18.38 -5.20
N ILE A 653 -19.95 -17.53 -4.66
CA ILE A 653 -19.85 -17.05 -3.27
C ILE A 653 -20.21 -18.13 -2.27
N GLN A 654 -21.17 -19.02 -2.56
CA GLN A 654 -21.65 -20.04 -1.64
C GLN A 654 -20.72 -21.27 -1.64
N THR A 655 -20.40 -21.79 -2.83
CA THR A 655 -19.56 -22.98 -2.98
C THR A 655 -18.08 -22.66 -2.88
N ARG A 656 -17.69 -21.41 -3.14
CA ARG A 656 -16.31 -20.92 -3.17
C ARG A 656 -15.50 -21.57 -4.31
N GLU A 657 -16.15 -22.17 -5.29
CA GLU A 657 -15.50 -22.82 -6.41
C GLU A 657 -15.17 -21.84 -7.52
N LEU A 658 -14.10 -22.12 -8.25
CA LEU A 658 -13.75 -21.41 -9.47
C LEU A 658 -14.68 -21.88 -10.58
N LEU A 659 -15.52 -20.98 -11.09
CA LEU A 659 -16.45 -21.26 -12.18
C LEU A 659 -15.79 -21.10 -13.54
N GLU A 660 -15.16 -19.95 -13.78
CA GLU A 660 -14.48 -19.63 -15.03
C GLU A 660 -13.18 -18.86 -14.83
N SER A 661 -12.31 -18.97 -15.82
CA SER A 661 -11.05 -18.24 -15.83
C SER A 661 -10.62 -17.92 -17.25
N HIS A 662 -10.31 -16.64 -17.49
CA HIS A 662 -9.91 -16.10 -18.77
C HIS A 662 -8.60 -15.33 -18.67
N SER A 663 -7.98 -14.97 -19.80
CA SER A 663 -6.80 -14.13 -19.84
C SER A 663 -6.89 -13.17 -21.02
N ASP A 664 -6.74 -11.87 -20.74
CA ASP A 664 -6.70 -10.80 -21.73
C ASP A 664 -5.35 -10.07 -21.65
N GLY A 665 -4.40 -10.54 -22.46
CA GLY A 665 -3.06 -9.99 -22.44
C GLY A 665 -2.20 -10.49 -21.27
N ALA A 666 -1.18 -9.71 -20.89
CA ALA A 666 -0.24 -10.02 -19.82
C ALA A 666 -0.12 -8.88 -18.79
N GLU A 667 -0.90 -7.81 -18.96
CA GLU A 667 -0.90 -6.64 -18.11
C GLU A 667 -2.06 -6.70 -17.11
N PRO A 668 -1.93 -6.10 -15.92
CA PRO A 668 -2.94 -6.14 -14.87
C PRO A 668 -4.33 -5.69 -15.33
N ILE A 669 -5.36 -6.39 -14.86
CA ILE A 669 -6.76 -5.97 -14.99
C ILE A 669 -7.04 -4.96 -13.88
N GLN A 670 -7.03 -3.67 -14.24
CA GLN A 670 -7.04 -2.56 -13.28
C GLN A 670 -8.42 -2.28 -12.68
N THR A 671 -9.48 -2.50 -13.44
CA THR A 671 -10.86 -2.26 -13.02
C THR A 671 -11.82 -3.24 -13.69
N ILE A 672 -12.88 -3.58 -12.99
CA ILE A 672 -13.94 -4.49 -13.45
C ILE A 672 -15.28 -3.88 -13.11
N GLN A 673 -16.21 -3.89 -14.07
CA GLN A 673 -17.58 -3.43 -13.86
C GLN A 673 -18.59 -4.26 -14.64
N CYS A 674 -19.61 -4.75 -13.96
CA CYS A 674 -20.77 -5.40 -14.58
C CYS A 674 -21.77 -4.34 -15.07
N SER A 675 -22.45 -4.60 -16.19
CA SER A 675 -23.52 -3.71 -16.66
C SER A 675 -24.73 -3.75 -15.71
N PRO A 676 -25.52 -2.67 -15.64
CA PRO A 676 -26.70 -2.59 -14.75
C PRO A 676 -27.75 -3.67 -15.01
N ASP A 677 -27.88 -4.16 -16.25
CA ASP A 677 -28.76 -5.26 -16.62
C ASP A 677 -28.16 -6.64 -16.33
N GLY A 678 -26.85 -6.72 -16.01
CA GLY A 678 -26.11 -7.96 -15.78
C GLY A 678 -25.72 -8.72 -17.05
N SER A 679 -26.00 -8.17 -18.24
CA SER A 679 -25.77 -8.86 -19.51
C SER A 679 -24.34 -8.75 -20.04
N MET A 680 -23.57 -7.78 -19.55
CA MET A 680 -22.20 -7.48 -19.99
C MET A 680 -21.24 -7.23 -18.84
N LEU A 681 -19.95 -7.49 -19.13
CA LEU A 681 -18.83 -7.23 -18.23
C LEU A 681 -17.78 -6.39 -18.96
N ALA A 682 -17.31 -5.34 -18.33
CA ALA A 682 -16.21 -4.50 -18.81
C ALA A 682 -14.97 -4.67 -17.92
N LEU A 683 -13.82 -4.91 -18.54
CA LEU A 683 -12.52 -5.08 -17.90
C LEU A 683 -11.56 -4.02 -18.43
N GLY A 684 -11.14 -3.08 -17.59
CA GLY A 684 -10.13 -2.09 -17.93
C GLY A 684 -8.73 -2.61 -17.60
N SER A 685 -7.86 -2.67 -18.60
CA SER A 685 -6.51 -3.24 -18.46
C SER A 685 -5.42 -2.17 -18.47
N ARG A 686 -4.29 -2.55 -17.94
CA ARG A 686 -3.07 -1.73 -17.95
C ARG A 686 -2.41 -1.68 -19.33
N ASP A 687 -2.86 -2.48 -20.28
CA ASP A 687 -2.46 -2.45 -21.69
C ASP A 687 -3.20 -1.38 -22.52
N ASN A 688 -3.90 -0.46 -21.86
CA ASN A 688 -4.66 0.67 -22.42
C ASN A 688 -5.96 0.28 -23.15
N ASN A 689 -6.43 -0.95 -22.98
CA ASN A 689 -7.66 -1.45 -23.62
C ASN A 689 -8.76 -1.73 -22.58
N ILE A 690 -10.01 -1.66 -23.05
CA ILE A 690 -11.16 -2.17 -22.30
C ILE A 690 -11.67 -3.41 -23.02
N TYR A 691 -11.80 -4.51 -22.33
CA TYR A 691 -12.31 -5.78 -22.84
C TYR A 691 -13.78 -5.95 -22.45
N ILE A 692 -14.63 -6.27 -23.42
CA ILE A 692 -16.06 -6.42 -23.22
C ILE A 692 -16.44 -7.90 -23.41
N TYR A 693 -17.19 -8.42 -22.45
CA TYR A 693 -17.73 -9.76 -22.45
C TYR A 693 -19.24 -9.73 -22.35
N GLN A 694 -19.90 -10.63 -23.05
CA GLN A 694 -21.29 -10.97 -22.85
C GLN A 694 -21.40 -12.01 -21.74
N VAL A 695 -22.27 -11.76 -20.78
CA VAL A 695 -22.55 -12.63 -19.66
C VAL A 695 -23.81 -13.46 -19.98
N SER A 696 -23.77 -14.74 -19.72
CA SER A 696 -24.88 -15.69 -19.95
C SER A 696 -24.91 -16.73 -18.83
N GLU A 697 -25.96 -17.54 -18.79
CA GLU A 697 -26.15 -18.59 -17.78
C GLU A 697 -26.06 -18.03 -16.35
N GLU A 698 -26.77 -16.93 -16.08
CA GLU A 698 -26.84 -16.30 -14.75
C GLU A 698 -25.47 -15.98 -14.12
N GLY A 699 -24.54 -15.46 -14.95
CA GLY A 699 -23.20 -15.09 -14.47
C GLY A 699 -22.16 -16.21 -14.50
N HIS A 700 -22.48 -17.37 -15.05
CA HIS A 700 -21.59 -18.53 -15.08
C HIS A 700 -20.81 -18.70 -16.40
N LYS A 701 -21.13 -17.93 -17.46
CA LYS A 701 -20.45 -18.04 -18.75
C LYS A 701 -20.19 -16.69 -19.40
N TYR A 702 -18.98 -16.51 -19.87
CA TYR A 702 -18.47 -15.25 -20.40
C TYR A 702 -17.95 -15.44 -21.83
N ASN A 703 -18.54 -14.70 -22.79
CA ASN A 703 -18.14 -14.72 -24.18
C ASN A 703 -17.61 -13.36 -24.60
N ARG A 704 -16.37 -13.29 -25.08
CA ARG A 704 -15.74 -12.05 -25.49
C ARG A 704 -16.47 -11.41 -26.67
N VAL A 705 -16.96 -10.18 -26.50
CA VAL A 705 -17.56 -9.35 -27.56
C VAL A 705 -16.46 -8.67 -28.36
N GLY A 706 -15.51 -8.01 -27.69
CA GLY A 706 -14.45 -7.28 -28.34
C GLY A 706 -13.56 -6.53 -27.36
N ARG A 707 -12.81 -5.58 -27.91
CA ARG A 707 -12.01 -4.65 -27.13
C ARG A 707 -12.16 -3.20 -27.63
N CYS A 708 -12.25 -2.25 -26.72
CA CYS A 708 -12.23 -0.83 -27.02
C CYS A 708 -10.78 -0.34 -26.99
N MET A 709 -10.35 0.36 -28.05
CA MET A 709 -8.98 0.87 -28.22
C MET A 709 -9.03 2.35 -28.52
N GLY A 710 -8.26 3.16 -27.79
CA GLY A 710 -8.22 4.61 -28.01
C GLY A 710 -7.48 5.38 -26.93
N HIS A 711 -7.44 4.91 -25.69
CA HIS A 711 -6.63 5.50 -24.63
C HIS A 711 -5.14 5.36 -24.92
N SER A 712 -4.38 6.38 -24.56
CA SER A 712 -2.91 6.41 -24.72
C SER A 712 -2.16 5.95 -23.47
N SER A 713 -2.89 5.66 -22.38
CA SER A 713 -2.35 5.14 -21.12
C SER A 713 -3.30 4.10 -20.53
N TYR A 714 -2.89 3.48 -19.42
CA TYR A 714 -3.66 2.42 -18.77
C TYR A 714 -5.03 2.91 -18.27
N ILE A 715 -6.02 2.03 -18.34
CA ILE A 715 -7.37 2.32 -17.87
C ILE A 715 -7.36 2.39 -16.34
N THR A 716 -7.97 3.42 -15.77
CA THR A 716 -8.09 3.58 -14.32
C THR A 716 -9.48 3.24 -13.82
N HIS A 717 -10.53 3.76 -14.48
CA HIS A 717 -11.90 3.59 -14.05
C HIS A 717 -12.83 3.38 -15.25
N VAL A 718 -13.94 2.69 -15.00
CA VAL A 718 -15.02 2.41 -15.97
C VAL A 718 -16.36 2.62 -15.29
N ASP A 719 -17.30 3.27 -15.98
CA ASP A 719 -18.70 3.37 -15.60
C ASP A 719 -19.62 2.96 -16.74
N TRP A 720 -20.76 2.37 -16.42
CA TRP A 720 -21.82 2.02 -17.31
C TRP A 720 -22.94 3.06 -17.29
N SER A 721 -23.55 3.32 -18.46
CA SER A 721 -24.83 4.03 -18.54
C SER A 721 -25.97 3.15 -17.96
N THR A 722 -27.02 3.82 -17.46
CA THR A 722 -28.19 3.09 -16.85
C THR A 722 -28.89 2.15 -17.81
N ASP A 723 -28.83 2.44 -19.13
CA ASP A 723 -29.37 1.61 -20.21
C ASP A 723 -28.43 0.47 -20.66
N SER A 724 -27.26 0.29 -20.03
CA SER A 724 -26.25 -0.72 -20.38
C SER A 724 -25.68 -0.64 -21.79
N GLN A 725 -25.90 0.47 -22.53
CA GLN A 725 -25.49 0.61 -23.94
C GLN A 725 -24.12 1.24 -24.09
N THR A 726 -23.74 2.07 -23.12
CA THR A 726 -22.58 2.94 -23.24
C THR A 726 -21.67 2.81 -22.02
N LEU A 727 -20.37 2.94 -22.27
CA LEU A 727 -19.33 3.05 -21.24
C LEU A 727 -18.69 4.43 -21.27
N ARG A 728 -18.28 4.93 -20.11
CA ARG A 728 -17.29 5.98 -19.99
C ARG A 728 -16.09 5.47 -19.22
N THR A 729 -14.90 5.96 -19.57
CA THR A 729 -13.66 5.48 -18.99
C THR A 729 -12.69 6.63 -18.72
N ASN A 730 -11.99 6.56 -17.59
CA ASN A 730 -10.81 7.34 -17.32
C ASN A 730 -9.54 6.51 -17.53
N SER A 731 -8.45 7.19 -17.79
CA SER A 731 -7.14 6.57 -17.99
C SER A 731 -6.03 7.46 -17.42
N GLY A 732 -4.84 6.91 -17.24
CA GLY A 732 -3.63 7.65 -16.87
C GLY A 732 -3.21 8.73 -17.88
N ASP A 733 -3.90 8.86 -19.00
CA ASP A 733 -3.79 9.98 -19.94
C ASP A 733 -4.66 11.19 -19.55
N TYR A 734 -5.45 11.11 -18.49
CA TYR A 734 -6.40 12.11 -18.00
C TYR A 734 -7.55 12.40 -18.95
N GLU A 735 -7.82 11.50 -19.89
CA GLU A 735 -8.94 11.64 -20.83
C GLU A 735 -10.19 10.94 -20.29
N LEU A 736 -11.34 11.51 -20.62
CA LEU A 736 -12.65 10.88 -20.44
C LEU A 736 -13.16 10.49 -21.82
N LEU A 737 -13.17 9.17 -22.11
CA LEU A 737 -13.64 8.63 -23.39
C LEU A 737 -14.92 7.84 -23.21
N TYR A 738 -15.70 7.78 -24.28
CA TYR A 738 -16.99 7.10 -24.33
C TYR A 738 -17.02 6.01 -25.40
N TRP A 739 -17.70 4.91 -25.12
CA TRP A 739 -17.71 3.72 -25.96
C TRP A 739 -19.10 3.16 -26.11
N ASN A 740 -19.45 2.66 -27.29
CA ASN A 740 -20.61 1.83 -27.48
C ASN A 740 -20.23 0.38 -27.10
N ALA A 741 -20.91 -0.20 -26.13
CA ALA A 741 -20.55 -1.49 -25.54
C ALA A 741 -20.68 -2.65 -26.54
N ALA A 742 -21.76 -2.68 -27.32
CA ALA A 742 -22.03 -3.77 -28.25
C ALA A 742 -21.04 -3.82 -29.43
N THR A 743 -20.53 -2.66 -29.87
CA THR A 743 -19.62 -2.56 -31.03
C THR A 743 -18.17 -2.33 -30.65
N CYS A 744 -17.88 -2.05 -29.38
CA CYS A 744 -16.57 -1.68 -28.84
C CYS A 744 -15.93 -0.46 -29.56
N ARG A 745 -16.75 0.43 -30.11
CA ARG A 745 -16.29 1.61 -30.84
C ARG A 745 -16.36 2.86 -29.97
N GLN A 746 -15.34 3.70 -30.09
CA GLN A 746 -15.33 5.01 -29.44
C GLN A 746 -16.43 5.90 -30.03
N ILE A 747 -17.10 6.65 -29.15
CA ILE A 747 -18.04 7.71 -29.49
C ILE A 747 -17.27 9.02 -29.53
N PRO A 748 -16.96 9.58 -30.72
CA PRO A 748 -16.08 10.73 -30.83
C PRO A 748 -16.77 12.06 -30.48
N GLN A 749 -18.10 12.09 -30.49
CA GLN A 749 -18.89 13.30 -30.19
C GLN A 749 -19.23 13.29 -28.69
N THR A 750 -18.28 13.72 -27.86
CA THR A 750 -18.42 13.71 -26.41
C THR A 750 -19.57 14.60 -25.89
N GLY A 751 -19.93 15.67 -26.62
CA GLY A 751 -21.04 16.56 -26.23
C GLY A 751 -22.42 15.90 -26.21
N VAL A 752 -22.65 14.83 -26.99
CA VAL A 752 -23.94 14.11 -26.96
C VAL A 752 -24.09 13.21 -25.72
N MET A 753 -22.99 12.96 -25.04
CA MET A 753 -22.97 12.12 -23.85
C MET A 753 -23.19 12.90 -22.54
N ARG A 754 -23.38 14.23 -22.63
CA ARG A 754 -23.53 15.13 -21.45
C ARG A 754 -24.76 14.83 -20.60
N ASP A 755 -25.85 14.36 -21.25
CA ASP A 755 -27.14 14.11 -20.64
C ASP A 755 -27.43 12.61 -20.40
N VAL A 756 -26.41 11.75 -20.57
CA VAL A 756 -26.52 10.32 -20.29
C VAL A 756 -26.47 10.10 -18.78
N GLU A 757 -27.42 9.34 -18.27
CA GLU A 757 -27.46 8.88 -16.89
C GLU A 757 -26.51 7.72 -16.69
N TRP A 758 -25.71 7.78 -15.62
CA TRP A 758 -24.68 6.80 -15.30
C TRP A 758 -25.08 5.97 -14.08
N ALA A 759 -25.08 4.67 -14.21
CA ALA A 759 -25.45 3.75 -13.13
C ALA A 759 -24.44 3.78 -11.97
N THR A 760 -23.15 3.91 -12.32
CA THR A 760 -22.05 4.07 -11.35
C THR A 760 -21.33 5.39 -11.56
N ASN A 761 -20.54 5.82 -10.58
CA ASN A 761 -19.70 7.02 -10.68
C ASN A 761 -18.32 6.77 -10.05
N ASN A 762 -17.59 5.81 -10.62
CA ASN A 762 -16.22 5.46 -10.21
C ASN A 762 -15.18 6.28 -10.96
N CYS A 763 -15.53 6.81 -12.14
CA CYS A 763 -14.68 7.72 -12.90
C CYS A 763 -14.45 9.02 -12.10
N THR A 764 -13.22 9.26 -11.71
CA THR A 764 -12.82 10.42 -10.88
C THR A 764 -12.74 11.72 -11.66
N ILE A 765 -12.64 11.65 -13.00
CA ILE A 765 -12.56 12.80 -13.90
C ILE A 765 -13.85 12.85 -14.71
N THR A 766 -14.91 13.40 -14.13
CA THR A 766 -16.21 13.65 -14.78
C THR A 766 -16.72 15.04 -14.38
N PHE A 767 -17.76 15.54 -15.05
CA PHE A 767 -18.39 16.81 -14.65
C PHE A 767 -18.93 16.75 -13.22
N THR A 768 -19.52 15.63 -12.81
CA THR A 768 -20.13 15.44 -11.49
C THR A 768 -19.11 15.24 -10.36
N THR A 769 -17.84 15.05 -10.69
CA THR A 769 -16.76 14.82 -9.71
C THR A 769 -15.60 15.83 -9.82
N ILE A 770 -15.71 16.82 -10.72
CA ILE A 770 -14.64 17.81 -10.94
C ILE A 770 -14.19 18.54 -9.67
N GLY A 771 -15.10 18.75 -8.73
CA GLY A 771 -14.87 19.45 -7.46
C GLY A 771 -14.13 18.66 -6.40
N ILE A 772 -13.90 17.33 -6.60
CA ILE A 772 -13.15 16.52 -5.64
C ILE A 772 -11.63 16.76 -5.73
N TRP A 773 -11.17 17.39 -6.81
CA TRP A 773 -9.76 17.62 -7.07
C TRP A 773 -9.26 18.89 -6.40
N PRO A 774 -8.26 18.82 -5.50
CA PRO A 774 -7.65 20.00 -4.89
C PRO A 774 -6.91 20.85 -5.94
N GLU A 775 -6.66 22.12 -5.62
CA GLU A 775 -5.81 22.98 -6.45
C GLU A 775 -4.41 22.38 -6.59
N ASN A 776 -3.89 22.39 -7.82
CA ASN A 776 -2.61 21.80 -8.20
C ASN A 776 -2.48 20.30 -7.95
N ALA A 777 -3.62 19.60 -7.87
CA ALA A 777 -3.61 18.15 -7.75
C ALA A 777 -2.95 17.49 -8.96
N ASP A 778 -2.29 16.38 -8.69
CA ASP A 778 -1.92 15.40 -9.70
C ASP A 778 -3.18 14.60 -10.07
N GLY A 779 -3.36 14.23 -11.30
CA GLY A 779 -4.47 13.37 -11.73
C GLY A 779 -4.40 11.95 -11.16
N THR A 780 -3.45 11.68 -10.28
CA THR A 780 -3.27 10.45 -9.52
C THR A 780 -3.49 10.63 -8.02
N ASP A 781 -3.73 11.86 -7.54
CA ASP A 781 -3.91 12.14 -6.11
C ASP A 781 -5.22 11.57 -5.55
N VAL A 782 -6.25 11.37 -6.40
CA VAL A 782 -7.51 10.72 -6.05
C VAL A 782 -7.55 9.35 -6.72
N ASN A 783 -7.48 8.29 -5.92
CA ASN A 783 -7.37 6.91 -6.42
C ASN A 783 -8.71 6.31 -6.82
N PHE A 784 -9.76 6.63 -6.06
CA PHE A 784 -11.07 6.05 -6.24
C PHE A 784 -12.16 7.02 -5.79
N CYS A 785 -13.32 6.95 -6.40
CA CYS A 785 -14.54 7.57 -5.89
C CYS A 785 -15.72 6.61 -6.07
N ASP A 786 -16.68 6.74 -5.16
CA ASP A 786 -17.93 6.00 -5.20
C ASP A 786 -19.09 6.91 -4.82
N ARG A 787 -20.20 6.80 -5.54
CA ARG A 787 -21.43 7.57 -5.33
C ARG A 787 -22.41 6.75 -4.52
N SER A 788 -23.04 7.35 -3.50
CA SER A 788 -24.14 6.72 -2.76
C SER A 788 -25.29 6.34 -3.69
N HIS A 789 -26.01 5.27 -3.36
CA HIS A 789 -27.15 4.77 -4.14
C HIS A 789 -28.31 5.77 -4.18
N ASP A 790 -28.46 6.60 -3.13
CA ASP A 790 -29.44 7.69 -3.05
C ASP A 790 -29.02 8.97 -3.83
N GLU A 791 -27.87 8.94 -4.49
CA GLU A 791 -27.31 10.01 -5.33
C GLU A 791 -27.08 11.36 -4.62
N LYS A 792 -26.85 11.35 -3.30
CA LYS A 792 -26.63 12.59 -2.54
C LYS A 792 -25.19 12.80 -2.11
N LEU A 793 -24.39 11.74 -2.08
CA LEU A 793 -23.02 11.75 -1.58
C LEU A 793 -22.06 11.17 -2.60
N VAL A 794 -20.80 11.64 -2.56
CA VAL A 794 -19.67 10.95 -3.17
C VAL A 794 -18.53 10.86 -2.17
N ALA A 795 -18.02 9.66 -1.98
CA ALA A 795 -16.85 9.37 -1.16
C ALA A 795 -15.60 9.22 -2.04
N THR A 796 -14.45 9.64 -1.55
CA THR A 796 -13.16 9.48 -2.27
C THR A 796 -12.07 8.94 -1.37
N GLY A 797 -11.16 8.18 -1.97
CA GLY A 797 -9.90 7.76 -1.38
C GLY A 797 -8.72 8.43 -2.09
N ASP A 798 -7.75 8.95 -1.32
CA ASP A 798 -6.62 9.69 -1.88
C ASP A 798 -5.26 9.08 -1.52
N ASP A 799 -4.22 9.60 -2.19
CA ASP A 799 -2.82 9.22 -1.99
C ASP A 799 -2.27 9.62 -0.60
N PHE A 800 -3.02 10.46 0.13
CA PHE A 800 -2.61 11.02 1.42
C PHE A 800 -3.22 10.26 2.61
N GLY A 801 -3.82 9.08 2.35
CA GLY A 801 -4.47 8.27 3.38
C GLY A 801 -5.76 8.89 3.91
N LYS A 802 -6.43 9.76 3.12
CA LYS A 802 -7.68 10.40 3.52
C LYS A 802 -8.87 9.80 2.80
N VAL A 803 -9.91 9.57 3.56
CA VAL A 803 -11.26 9.33 3.06
C VAL A 803 -12.00 10.66 3.14
N LYS A 804 -12.58 11.12 2.03
CA LYS A 804 -13.30 12.38 1.98
C LYS A 804 -14.74 12.15 1.54
N LEU A 805 -15.66 12.92 2.12
CA LEU A 805 -17.09 12.87 1.83
C LEU A 805 -17.56 14.22 1.31
N TYR A 806 -18.14 14.23 0.13
CA TYR A 806 -18.68 15.40 -0.55
C TYR A 806 -20.18 15.25 -0.79
N SER A 807 -20.88 16.37 -0.95
CA SER A 807 -22.23 16.36 -1.55
C SER A 807 -22.13 15.98 -3.02
N TYR A 808 -23.05 15.18 -3.54
CA TYR A 808 -23.14 14.86 -4.96
C TYR A 808 -24.26 15.69 -5.62
N PRO A 809 -24.08 16.21 -6.84
CA PRO A 809 -22.83 16.22 -7.60
C PRO A 809 -21.81 17.24 -7.06
N ALA A 810 -20.55 16.86 -7.02
CA ALA A 810 -19.42 17.74 -6.69
C ALA A 810 -18.89 18.40 -7.97
N SER A 811 -19.73 19.18 -8.64
CA SER A 811 -19.47 19.77 -9.96
C SER A 811 -18.75 21.12 -9.90
N GLN A 812 -18.60 21.71 -8.73
CA GLN A 812 -17.96 23.00 -8.54
C GLN A 812 -16.49 22.83 -8.14
N PRO A 813 -15.54 23.54 -8.77
CA PRO A 813 -14.16 23.56 -8.31
C PRO A 813 -14.09 23.93 -6.82
N LYS A 814 -13.22 23.27 -6.08
CA LYS A 814 -13.05 23.48 -4.62
C LYS A 814 -14.28 23.14 -3.78
N SER A 815 -15.04 22.13 -4.16
CA SER A 815 -16.14 21.63 -3.35
C SER A 815 -15.68 21.33 -1.92
N LEU A 816 -16.46 21.77 -0.94
CA LEU A 816 -16.16 21.51 0.48
C LEU A 816 -16.50 20.07 0.84
N CYS A 817 -15.68 19.48 1.70
CA CYS A 817 -15.84 18.11 2.14
C CYS A 817 -15.56 17.92 3.62
N HIS A 818 -15.96 16.78 4.14
CA HIS A 818 -15.44 16.25 5.39
C HIS A 818 -14.27 15.31 5.07
N SER A 819 -13.13 15.49 5.75
CA SER A 819 -11.91 14.69 5.57
C SER A 819 -11.61 13.87 6.81
N TYR A 820 -11.38 12.58 6.62
CA TYR A 820 -11.16 11.60 7.68
C TYR A 820 -9.80 10.92 7.49
N GLY A 821 -9.04 10.80 8.58
CA GLY A 821 -7.82 10.01 8.64
C GLY A 821 -8.10 8.62 9.20
N GLY A 822 -7.11 7.75 9.10
CA GLY A 822 -7.16 6.37 9.61
C GLY A 822 -6.21 5.48 8.85
N HIS A 823 -6.14 5.65 7.54
CA HIS A 823 -5.11 5.03 6.72
C HIS A 823 -3.78 5.77 6.83
N SER A 824 -2.69 5.02 6.83
CA SER A 824 -1.32 5.54 6.78
C SER A 824 -0.66 5.36 5.42
N SER A 825 -1.36 4.71 4.50
CA SER A 825 -0.97 4.51 3.11
C SER A 825 -2.05 5.09 2.19
N HIS A 826 -1.85 4.98 0.87
CA HIS A 826 -2.86 5.34 -0.12
C HIS A 826 -4.17 4.63 0.17
N VAL A 827 -5.29 5.33 0.11
CA VAL A 827 -6.62 4.71 0.11
C VAL A 827 -6.87 4.20 -1.31
N MET A 828 -6.86 2.89 -1.48
CA MET A 828 -6.93 2.26 -2.80
C MET A 828 -8.35 2.20 -3.35
N ALA A 829 -9.33 1.98 -2.50
CA ALA A 829 -10.74 1.98 -2.86
C ALA A 829 -11.64 2.40 -1.69
N VAL A 830 -12.78 2.93 -2.03
CA VAL A 830 -13.89 3.26 -1.12
C VAL A 830 -15.20 2.82 -1.77
N ASN A 831 -16.09 2.16 -1.03
CA ASN A 831 -17.40 1.77 -1.53
C ASN A 831 -18.47 1.96 -0.48
N PHE A 832 -19.61 2.55 -0.86
CA PHE A 832 -20.84 2.49 -0.08
C PHE A 832 -21.38 1.07 -0.09
N LEU A 833 -21.92 0.61 1.03
CA LEU A 833 -22.68 -0.63 1.05
C LEU A 833 -24.10 -0.37 0.53
N HIS A 834 -24.82 -1.41 0.16
CA HIS A 834 -26.07 -1.37 -0.61
C HIS A 834 -27.16 -0.43 -0.10
N ASP A 835 -27.18 -0.08 1.17
CA ASP A 835 -28.21 0.79 1.81
C ASP A 835 -27.67 2.17 2.20
N ASP A 836 -26.44 2.51 1.81
CA ASP A 836 -25.74 3.78 2.10
C ASP A 836 -25.54 4.10 3.60
N THR A 837 -25.88 3.17 4.49
CA THR A 837 -25.68 3.38 5.94
C THR A 837 -24.23 3.21 6.35
N ARG A 838 -23.42 2.53 5.52
CA ARG A 838 -22.00 2.26 5.74
C ARG A 838 -21.18 2.49 4.50
N LEU A 839 -19.94 2.86 4.75
CA LEU A 839 -18.87 2.96 3.77
C LEU A 839 -17.72 2.05 4.21
N VAL A 840 -17.09 1.39 3.28
CA VAL A 840 -15.84 0.64 3.51
C VAL A 840 -14.71 1.31 2.73
N SER A 841 -13.54 1.43 3.34
CA SER A 841 -12.32 1.91 2.68
C SER A 841 -11.17 0.94 2.92
N ILE A 842 -10.32 0.77 1.93
CA ILE A 842 -9.11 -0.06 2.02
C ILE A 842 -7.86 0.77 1.77
N GLY A 843 -6.85 0.51 2.58
CA GLY A 843 -5.53 1.09 2.39
C GLY A 843 -4.58 0.09 1.74
N GLY A 844 -3.66 0.57 0.90
CA GLY A 844 -2.75 -0.29 0.15
C GLY A 844 -1.76 -1.02 1.06
N LYS A 845 -0.62 -0.38 1.38
CA LYS A 845 0.47 -1.00 2.14
C LYS A 845 0.19 -1.18 3.62
N ASP A 846 -0.68 -0.36 4.20
CA ASP A 846 -1.12 -0.54 5.59
C ASP A 846 -2.03 -1.74 5.76
N THR A 847 -2.51 -2.34 4.66
CA THR A 847 -3.44 -3.49 4.61
C THR A 847 -4.71 -3.27 5.43
N ALA A 848 -5.04 -2.01 5.73
CA ALA A 848 -6.14 -1.66 6.58
C ALA A 848 -7.48 -1.75 5.83
N VAL A 849 -8.46 -2.38 6.46
CA VAL A 849 -9.86 -2.38 6.03
C VAL A 849 -10.67 -1.67 7.11
N LEU A 850 -11.20 -0.49 6.78
CA LEU A 850 -11.92 0.38 7.70
C LEU A 850 -13.39 0.47 7.29
N GLN A 851 -14.28 0.24 8.23
CA GLN A 851 -15.72 0.43 8.07
C GLN A 851 -16.14 1.71 8.77
N TRP A 852 -16.96 2.51 8.09
CA TRP A 852 -17.48 3.77 8.55
C TRP A 852 -19.02 3.74 8.58
N THR A 853 -19.64 4.30 9.60
CA THR A 853 -21.08 4.61 9.60
C THR A 853 -21.30 5.99 8.97
N VAL A 854 -22.30 6.10 8.10
CA VAL A 854 -22.78 7.36 7.52
C VAL A 854 -23.91 7.89 8.40
N SER A 855 -23.76 9.08 9.01
CA SER A 855 -24.70 9.62 10.00
C SER A 855 -24.99 11.11 9.83
#